data_23ad9c8611a2d2d4ff9101fa075500fa
#
_entry.id   23ad9c8611a2d2d4ff9101fa075500fa
#
_cell.length_a   1.000
_cell.length_b   1.000
_cell.length_c   1.000
_cell.angle_alpha   90.00
_cell.angle_beta   90.00
_cell.angle_gamma   90.00
#
_symmetry.space_group_name_H-M   'P 1'
#
loop_
_entity.id
_entity.type
_entity.pdbx_description
1 polymer ?
#
loop_
_entity_poly.entity_id
_entity_poly.type
_entity_poly.pdbx_seq_one_letter_code
_entity_poly.pdbx_strand_id
1 'polypeptide(L)'
;MNKTTNPSCVCVLTAVFMAGGVFAAGDSLDNMGNVRLKGYLGERLDAMIANHVAAQDVDYITAPFMEKTERRGWWQTEFWGKWMHSAVPYQRYLENGKCKGGEYLHASIERGVERMLASQEPNGYIGNYPDELRCGEGWDVWGMKYTMMGLLHYYDGKQGTENEEQGKRALEAARRLCDYVIAEIGPNGRRGRELWQTGNWSGYASSSILEPVVWLYKRCGEKKYLDFAAYIVKGMTEPESGPRLIDLALKGISVADRNGYGNKPDAHGGYVMKHNRWKSYEMMSCYQGLLEYCEIVKLSKCGNAQSSVPPVEDIFKAAVMTAEDIVKEEINLAGGCACSEAWFHGARKQHLPYLRLQETCVTTTWMRFCEKLLDTTDNPKWADEIEKTFYNAYLGAMKADGAEFAGYTPLSGNRYHGQHHCYMHTDCCTANGPRGFLCFLKKLFAVRDGVATFNFYSSALVSGELPDGRKVAFDMYSLYPRSNAARIVSHTEGVGEVPLRLRIPGWSAKTEVKVNGKALEGVSAGSYFTVKRDWKLGDIVEIKFDMPVVAHTLNHHVAFTRGPVLLARDSRFADGDLTEPFRRGIKDGQPMPTFAAVRTPSDDIWMAFSATLPLGSHHENPEASNPATVFFCDYASAGNTWHRDNYYRTWFPIEYGPHE
;
A
#
# COMPACT_ATOMS: atom_id res chain seq x y z
N MET A 1 -20.64 29.89 37.86
CA MET A 1 -19.51 29.02 37.80
C MET A 1 -19.43 28.54 36.35
N ASN A 2 -18.63 29.23 35.58
CA ASN A 2 -18.66 29.17 34.13
C ASN A 2 -17.91 27.95 33.60
N LYS A 3 -18.59 27.10 32.84
CA LYS A 3 -17.97 26.12 31.95
C LYS A 3 -17.73 26.80 30.61
N THR A 4 -16.49 27.08 30.29
CA THR A 4 -16.05 27.52 28.98
C THR A 4 -15.94 26.30 28.08
N THR A 5 -16.87 26.17 27.17
CA THR A 5 -16.82 25.23 26.02
C THR A 5 -15.87 25.78 24.99
N ASN A 6 -14.80 25.04 24.71
CA ASN A 6 -13.94 25.29 23.58
C ASN A 6 -14.67 24.94 22.26
N PRO A 7 -14.70 25.79 21.25
CA PRO A 7 -15.29 25.44 19.98
C PRO A 7 -14.34 24.56 19.19
N SER A 8 -14.83 23.37 18.87
CA SER A 8 -14.20 22.45 17.92
C SER A 8 -13.99 23.16 16.58
N CYS A 9 -12.74 23.22 16.14
CA CYS A 9 -12.36 23.65 14.81
C CYS A 9 -12.95 22.67 13.79
N VAL A 10 -14.09 23.01 13.24
CA VAL A 10 -14.60 22.39 12.01
C VAL A 10 -13.76 22.98 10.87
N CYS A 11 -12.72 22.26 10.46
CA CYS A 11 -12.05 22.55 9.19
C CYS A 11 -13.06 22.36 8.06
N VAL A 12 -13.58 23.45 7.53
CA VAL A 12 -14.34 23.48 6.29
C VAL A 12 -13.39 23.06 5.18
N LEU A 13 -13.53 21.83 4.69
CA LEU A 13 -12.89 21.36 3.47
C LEU A 13 -13.47 22.12 2.28
N THR A 14 -12.91 23.28 1.98
CA THR A 14 -13.11 23.94 0.69
C THR A 14 -12.26 23.20 -0.32
N ALA A 15 -12.85 22.20 -0.99
CA ALA A 15 -12.24 21.55 -2.13
C ALA A 15 -12.10 22.58 -3.25
N VAL A 16 -10.87 23.02 -3.49
CA VAL A 16 -10.55 23.79 -4.69
C VAL A 16 -10.60 22.81 -5.87
N PHE A 17 -11.72 22.78 -6.55
CA PHE A 17 -11.86 22.08 -7.82
C PHE A 17 -11.12 22.86 -8.90
N MET A 18 -9.95 22.44 -9.27
CA MET A 18 -9.28 22.93 -10.47
C MET A 18 -9.99 22.36 -11.71
N ALA A 19 -10.48 23.23 -12.55
CA ALA A 19 -11.13 22.88 -13.80
C ALA A 19 -10.08 22.50 -14.87
N GLY A 20 -10.30 21.36 -15.51
CA GLY A 20 -9.85 21.10 -16.88
C GLY A 20 -8.41 20.62 -17.06
N GLY A 21 -8.11 19.38 -16.68
CA GLY A 21 -7.02 18.59 -17.25
C GLY A 21 -7.58 17.27 -17.79
N VAL A 22 -7.17 16.86 -18.96
CA VAL A 22 -7.39 15.50 -19.46
C VAL A 22 -6.56 14.59 -18.55
N PHE A 23 -7.21 13.92 -17.61
CA PHE A 23 -6.53 12.96 -16.76
C PHE A 23 -6.03 11.82 -17.65
N ALA A 24 -4.71 11.64 -17.71
CA ALA A 24 -4.12 10.45 -18.29
C ALA A 24 -4.78 9.21 -17.66
N ALA A 25 -5.16 8.27 -18.49
CA ALA A 25 -5.80 7.02 -18.10
C ALA A 25 -5.05 6.39 -16.91
N GLY A 26 -5.82 5.89 -15.94
CA GLY A 26 -5.35 5.40 -14.65
C GLY A 26 -4.15 4.46 -14.70
N ASP A 27 -3.51 4.28 -13.54
CA ASP A 27 -2.30 3.50 -13.28
C ASP A 27 -1.29 3.54 -14.45
N SER A 28 -0.84 4.76 -14.79
CA SER A 28 0.04 4.98 -15.93
C SER A 28 1.35 4.23 -15.71
N LEU A 29 1.59 3.21 -16.53
CA LEU A 29 2.88 2.51 -16.61
C LEU A 29 4.00 3.46 -17.07
N ASP A 30 3.64 4.66 -17.55
CA ASP A 30 4.56 5.62 -18.17
C ASP A 30 5.64 6.13 -17.20
N ASN A 31 5.33 6.19 -15.90
CA ASN A 31 6.32 6.59 -14.89
C ASN A 31 7.33 5.49 -14.53
N MET A 32 7.04 4.23 -14.83
CA MET A 32 7.91 3.10 -14.41
C MET A 32 9.27 3.12 -15.10
N GLY A 33 9.33 3.63 -16.32
CA GLY A 33 10.58 3.77 -17.06
C GLY A 33 11.39 5.01 -16.70
N ASN A 34 10.80 5.92 -15.95
CA ASN A 34 11.36 7.23 -15.68
C ASN A 34 12.06 7.33 -14.31
N VAL A 35 12.02 6.26 -13.52
CA VAL A 35 12.64 6.20 -12.19
C VAL A 35 13.56 4.99 -12.12
N ARG A 36 14.84 5.20 -11.81
CA ARG A 36 15.81 4.13 -11.54
C ARG A 36 16.37 4.28 -10.13
N LEU A 37 15.91 3.44 -9.20
CA LEU A 37 16.44 3.42 -7.84
C LEU A 37 17.91 2.99 -7.81
N LYS A 38 18.64 3.52 -6.83
CA LYS A 38 20.06 3.25 -6.54
C LYS A 38 20.25 2.94 -5.06
N GLY A 39 21.45 2.44 -4.72
CA GLY A 39 21.81 2.11 -3.34
C GLY A 39 20.91 1.03 -2.74
N TYR A 40 20.76 1.05 -1.42
CA TYR A 40 20.05 -0.02 -0.68
C TYR A 40 18.67 -0.36 -1.23
N LEU A 41 17.81 0.63 -1.49
CA LEU A 41 16.46 0.34 -2.04
C LEU A 41 16.51 -0.17 -3.48
N GLY A 42 17.48 0.31 -4.29
CA GLY A 42 17.70 -0.20 -5.64
C GLY A 42 18.12 -1.67 -5.62
N GLU A 43 19.05 -2.04 -4.75
CA GLU A 43 19.51 -3.42 -4.55
C GLU A 43 18.37 -4.33 -4.06
N ARG A 44 17.57 -3.86 -3.11
CA ARG A 44 16.39 -4.58 -2.59
C ARG A 44 15.33 -4.80 -3.68
N LEU A 45 15.08 -3.79 -4.51
CA LEU A 45 14.14 -3.89 -5.63
C LEU A 45 14.65 -4.86 -6.70
N ASP A 46 15.92 -4.73 -7.12
CA ASP A 46 16.53 -5.59 -8.13
C ASP A 46 16.54 -7.07 -7.66
N ALA A 47 16.86 -7.31 -6.38
CA ALA A 47 16.79 -8.65 -5.77
C ALA A 47 15.35 -9.22 -5.79
N MET A 48 14.36 -8.42 -5.40
CA MET A 48 12.94 -8.85 -5.44
C MET A 48 12.48 -9.15 -6.87
N ILE A 49 12.84 -8.32 -7.83
CA ILE A 49 12.47 -8.58 -9.23
C ILE A 49 13.11 -9.88 -9.72
N ALA A 50 14.40 -10.08 -9.46
CA ALA A 50 15.14 -11.26 -9.92
C ALA A 50 14.70 -12.55 -9.22
N ASN A 51 14.62 -12.51 -7.88
CA ASN A 51 14.47 -13.71 -7.06
C ASN A 51 13.01 -14.06 -6.75
N HIS A 52 12.07 -13.16 -7.03
CA HIS A 52 10.66 -13.40 -6.79
C HIS A 52 9.81 -13.20 -8.06
N VAL A 53 9.77 -12.00 -8.64
CA VAL A 53 8.85 -11.70 -9.76
C VAL A 53 9.23 -12.47 -11.02
N ALA A 54 10.52 -12.44 -11.41
CA ALA A 54 11.02 -13.17 -12.57
C ALA A 54 11.18 -14.68 -12.32
N ALA A 55 11.37 -15.09 -11.06
CA ALA A 55 11.50 -16.49 -10.68
C ALA A 55 10.17 -17.23 -10.57
N GLN A 56 9.02 -16.54 -10.71
CA GLN A 56 7.70 -17.16 -10.59
C GLN A 56 7.48 -18.19 -11.70
N ASP A 57 7.14 -19.42 -11.33
CA ASP A 57 6.70 -20.46 -12.25
C ASP A 57 5.29 -20.13 -12.76
N VAL A 58 5.24 -19.55 -13.95
CA VAL A 58 4.00 -19.10 -14.59
C VAL A 58 3.10 -20.26 -14.99
N ASP A 59 3.67 -21.42 -15.36
CA ASP A 59 2.88 -22.60 -15.69
C ASP A 59 2.13 -23.10 -14.47
N TYR A 60 2.77 -23.04 -13.31
CA TYR A 60 2.19 -23.48 -12.07
C TYR A 60 1.03 -22.57 -11.60
N ILE A 61 1.18 -21.25 -11.68
CA ILE A 61 0.10 -20.32 -11.27
C ILE A 61 -1.03 -20.21 -12.30
N THR A 62 -0.83 -20.66 -13.54
CA THR A 62 -1.89 -20.74 -14.55
C THR A 62 -2.54 -22.12 -14.66
N ALA A 63 -1.94 -23.17 -14.08
CA ALA A 63 -2.47 -24.54 -14.14
C ALA A 63 -3.93 -24.65 -13.67
N PRO A 64 -4.39 -23.98 -12.58
CA PRO A 64 -5.78 -24.05 -12.14
C PRO A 64 -6.81 -23.65 -13.19
N PHE A 65 -6.48 -22.68 -14.02
CA PHE A 65 -7.34 -22.22 -15.11
C PHE A 65 -7.43 -23.22 -16.27
N MET A 66 -6.34 -23.94 -16.52
CA MET A 66 -6.27 -24.95 -17.56
C MET A 66 -6.96 -26.26 -17.12
N GLU A 67 -6.73 -26.68 -15.88
CA GLU A 67 -7.22 -27.93 -15.33
C GLU A 67 -8.67 -27.84 -14.83
N LYS A 68 -9.21 -26.64 -14.60
CA LYS A 68 -10.54 -26.39 -14.04
C LYS A 68 -10.77 -27.16 -12.72
N THR A 69 -9.79 -27.08 -11.82
CA THR A 69 -9.76 -27.89 -10.61
C THR A 69 -9.51 -27.05 -9.36
N GLU A 70 -10.13 -27.46 -8.25
CA GLU A 70 -9.95 -26.92 -6.90
C GLU A 70 -8.82 -27.57 -6.11
N ARG A 71 -8.14 -28.58 -6.66
CA ARG A 71 -7.18 -29.44 -5.92
C ARG A 71 -6.19 -28.69 -5.05
N ARG A 72 -5.94 -27.41 -5.36
CA ARG A 72 -4.98 -26.55 -4.68
C ARG A 72 -5.61 -25.39 -3.94
N GLY A 73 -6.95 -25.34 -3.86
CA GLY A 73 -7.72 -24.29 -3.22
C GLY A 73 -8.44 -23.36 -4.21
N TRP A 74 -9.66 -22.98 -3.88
CA TRP A 74 -10.51 -22.16 -4.73
C TRP A 74 -10.00 -20.73 -4.99
N TRP A 75 -9.20 -20.16 -4.09
CA TRP A 75 -8.66 -18.79 -4.21
C TRP A 75 -7.40 -18.68 -5.08
N GLN A 76 -6.84 -19.77 -5.54
CA GLN A 76 -5.57 -19.78 -6.30
C GLN A 76 -5.64 -18.99 -7.62
N THR A 77 -6.84 -18.72 -8.15
CA THR A 77 -7.03 -17.92 -9.37
C THR A 77 -6.69 -16.44 -9.20
N GLU A 78 -6.46 -15.95 -7.99
CA GLU A 78 -5.98 -14.59 -7.77
C GLU A 78 -4.49 -14.39 -8.07
N PHE A 79 -3.67 -15.46 -8.03
CA PHE A 79 -2.21 -15.35 -8.04
C PHE A 79 -1.66 -14.85 -9.36
N TRP A 80 -2.13 -15.39 -10.49
CA TRP A 80 -1.68 -14.93 -11.80
C TRP A 80 -1.96 -13.42 -12.01
N GLY A 81 -3.15 -12.97 -11.71
CA GLY A 81 -3.51 -11.56 -11.89
C GLY A 81 -2.75 -10.62 -10.95
N LYS A 82 -2.50 -11.02 -9.68
CA LYS A 82 -1.64 -10.28 -8.76
C LYS A 82 -0.21 -10.20 -9.28
N TRP A 83 0.33 -11.31 -9.77
CA TRP A 83 1.67 -11.35 -10.37
C TRP A 83 1.75 -10.43 -11.60
N MET A 84 0.82 -10.52 -12.55
CA MET A 84 0.78 -9.67 -13.74
C MET A 84 0.72 -8.19 -13.42
N HIS A 85 -0.04 -7.80 -12.37
CA HIS A 85 -0.14 -6.42 -11.90
C HIS A 85 1.21 -5.84 -11.40
N SER A 86 2.18 -6.70 -11.10
CA SER A 86 3.54 -6.29 -10.76
C SER A 86 4.55 -6.60 -11.87
N ALA A 87 4.43 -7.74 -12.55
CA ALA A 87 5.35 -8.20 -13.57
C ALA A 87 5.46 -7.23 -14.76
N VAL A 88 4.32 -6.75 -15.27
CA VAL A 88 4.31 -5.82 -16.42
C VAL A 88 4.98 -4.48 -16.09
N PRO A 89 4.68 -3.78 -14.96
CA PRO A 89 5.42 -2.58 -14.57
C PRO A 89 6.91 -2.83 -14.37
N TYR A 90 7.29 -3.94 -13.73
CA TYR A 90 8.72 -4.25 -13.52
C TYR A 90 9.44 -4.60 -14.81
N GLN A 91 8.75 -5.20 -15.79
CA GLN A 91 9.31 -5.40 -17.13
C GLN A 91 9.72 -4.04 -17.74
N ARG A 92 8.85 -3.02 -17.68
CA ARG A 92 9.18 -1.67 -18.16
C ARG A 92 10.33 -1.02 -17.36
N TYR A 93 10.36 -1.22 -16.04
CA TYR A 93 11.46 -0.75 -15.19
C TYR A 93 12.81 -1.35 -15.63
N LEU A 94 12.84 -2.64 -15.97
CA LEU A 94 14.05 -3.34 -16.42
C LEU A 94 14.49 -2.90 -17.82
N GLU A 95 13.58 -2.73 -18.77
CA GLU A 95 13.85 -2.33 -20.15
C GLU A 95 14.55 -0.97 -20.21
N ASN A 96 14.06 -0.01 -19.44
CA ASN A 96 14.64 1.34 -19.39
C ASN A 96 15.96 1.38 -18.59
N GLY A 97 16.16 0.46 -17.67
CA GLY A 97 17.37 0.36 -16.83
C GLY A 97 18.51 -0.49 -17.42
N LYS A 98 18.31 -1.15 -18.58
CA LYS A 98 19.26 -2.13 -19.17
C LYS A 98 19.71 -3.21 -18.16
N CYS A 99 18.79 -3.71 -17.36
CA CYS A 99 19.08 -4.71 -16.31
C CYS A 99 18.99 -6.14 -16.87
N LYS A 100 19.82 -7.03 -16.31
CA LYS A 100 19.77 -8.47 -16.63
C LYS A 100 18.45 -9.06 -16.09
N GLY A 101 17.87 -10.00 -16.83
CA GLY A 101 16.65 -10.73 -16.45
C GLY A 101 15.36 -10.24 -17.12
N GLY A 102 15.38 -9.10 -17.80
CA GLY A 102 14.20 -8.58 -18.50
C GLY A 102 13.66 -9.51 -19.59
N GLU A 103 14.52 -10.18 -20.33
CA GLU A 103 14.12 -11.13 -21.39
C GLU A 103 13.37 -12.35 -20.81
N TYR A 104 13.84 -12.88 -19.68
CA TYR A 104 13.17 -14.01 -19.02
C TYR A 104 11.80 -13.60 -18.47
N LEU A 105 11.69 -12.46 -17.81
CA LEU A 105 10.42 -11.95 -17.31
C LEU A 105 9.44 -11.69 -18.45
N HIS A 106 9.92 -11.12 -19.56
CA HIS A 106 9.13 -10.92 -20.76
C HIS A 106 8.55 -12.24 -21.29
N ALA A 107 9.39 -13.27 -21.46
CA ALA A 107 8.95 -14.59 -21.93
C ALA A 107 7.91 -15.22 -20.99
N SER A 108 8.07 -15.07 -19.66
CA SER A 108 7.12 -15.55 -18.67
C SER A 108 5.76 -14.81 -18.74
N ILE A 109 5.77 -13.50 -18.96
CA ILE A 109 4.55 -12.70 -19.18
C ILE A 109 3.80 -13.19 -20.42
N GLU A 110 4.49 -13.30 -21.57
CA GLU A 110 3.89 -13.77 -22.83
C GLU A 110 3.28 -15.16 -22.68
N ARG A 111 4.05 -16.10 -22.10
CA ARG A 111 3.59 -17.46 -21.87
C ARG A 111 2.35 -17.49 -20.96
N GLY A 112 2.35 -16.70 -19.88
CA GLY A 112 1.21 -16.63 -18.95
C GLY A 112 -0.05 -16.12 -19.65
N VAL A 113 0.06 -15.07 -20.45
CA VAL A 113 -1.08 -14.51 -21.20
C VAL A 113 -1.62 -15.51 -22.21
N GLU A 114 -0.78 -16.16 -23.02
CA GLU A 114 -1.24 -17.15 -24.00
C GLU A 114 -1.98 -18.32 -23.30
N ARG A 115 -1.51 -18.79 -22.16
CA ARG A 115 -2.21 -19.82 -21.37
C ARG A 115 -3.56 -19.32 -20.87
N MET A 116 -3.64 -18.09 -20.37
CA MET A 116 -4.90 -17.51 -19.89
C MET A 116 -5.90 -17.34 -21.03
N LEU A 117 -5.47 -16.86 -22.21
CA LEU A 117 -6.32 -16.75 -23.39
C LEU A 117 -6.81 -18.13 -23.85
N ALA A 118 -5.95 -19.15 -23.84
CA ALA A 118 -6.31 -20.52 -24.20
C ALA A 118 -7.30 -21.17 -23.20
N SER A 119 -7.32 -20.71 -21.94
CA SER A 119 -8.24 -21.21 -20.91
C SER A 119 -9.66 -20.62 -20.99
N GLN A 120 -9.86 -19.55 -21.80
CA GLN A 120 -11.13 -18.88 -21.90
C GLN A 120 -12.18 -19.74 -22.60
N GLU A 121 -13.30 -19.95 -21.93
CA GLU A 121 -14.42 -20.71 -22.48
C GLU A 121 -15.22 -19.91 -23.54
N PRO A 122 -16.02 -20.58 -24.39
CA PRO A 122 -16.82 -19.91 -25.40
C PRO A 122 -17.76 -18.85 -24.86
N ASN A 123 -18.28 -19.04 -23.63
CA ASN A 123 -19.13 -18.08 -22.92
C ASN A 123 -18.38 -16.89 -22.32
N GLY A 124 -17.05 -16.86 -22.38
CA GLY A 124 -16.18 -15.81 -21.85
C GLY A 124 -15.58 -16.09 -20.49
N TYR A 125 -15.95 -17.15 -19.79
CA TYR A 125 -15.43 -17.48 -18.47
C TYR A 125 -13.95 -17.81 -18.47
N ILE A 126 -13.20 -17.25 -17.51
CA ILE A 126 -11.84 -17.62 -17.15
C ILE A 126 -11.79 -17.79 -15.64
N GLY A 127 -11.59 -19.00 -15.15
CA GLY A 127 -11.55 -19.36 -13.74
C GLY A 127 -11.36 -20.86 -13.56
N ASN A 128 -11.44 -21.36 -12.33
CA ASN A 128 -11.23 -22.77 -12.00
C ASN A 128 -12.49 -23.48 -11.43
N TYR A 129 -13.62 -22.78 -11.36
CA TYR A 129 -14.84 -23.33 -10.81
C TYR A 129 -15.65 -24.13 -11.85
N PRO A 130 -16.26 -25.28 -11.51
CA PRO A 130 -17.24 -25.95 -12.34
C PRO A 130 -18.52 -25.09 -12.43
N ASP A 131 -19.30 -25.22 -13.52
CA ASP A 131 -20.39 -24.29 -13.84
C ASP A 131 -21.41 -24.11 -12.71
N GLU A 132 -21.75 -25.19 -12.02
CA GLU A 132 -22.72 -25.20 -10.94
C GLU A 132 -22.33 -24.38 -9.71
N LEU A 133 -21.01 -24.16 -9.50
CA LEU A 133 -20.48 -23.40 -8.37
C LEU A 133 -20.06 -21.97 -8.73
N ARG A 134 -20.04 -21.63 -10.03
CA ARG A 134 -19.61 -20.29 -10.50
C ARG A 134 -20.53 -19.20 -9.99
N CYS A 135 -19.92 -18.04 -9.71
CA CYS A 135 -20.62 -16.87 -9.18
C CYS A 135 -21.44 -17.19 -7.92
N GLY A 136 -21.01 -18.21 -7.17
CA GLY A 136 -21.61 -18.63 -5.90
C GLY A 136 -20.93 -18.02 -4.69
N GLU A 137 -21.05 -18.71 -3.58
CA GLU A 137 -20.26 -18.43 -2.37
C GLU A 137 -18.81 -18.87 -2.64
N GLY A 138 -17.83 -18.07 -2.24
CA GLY A 138 -16.42 -18.42 -2.41
C GLY A 138 -15.59 -17.32 -3.09
N TRP A 139 -14.66 -17.71 -3.95
CA TRP A 139 -13.63 -16.82 -4.49
C TRP A 139 -13.69 -16.66 -6.02
N ASP A 140 -14.72 -17.15 -6.69
CA ASP A 140 -14.79 -17.16 -8.14
C ASP A 140 -14.76 -15.74 -8.74
N VAL A 141 -15.66 -14.86 -8.29
CA VAL A 141 -15.69 -13.45 -8.76
C VAL A 141 -14.41 -12.70 -8.34
N TRP A 142 -13.85 -13.00 -7.18
CA TRP A 142 -12.55 -12.49 -6.74
C TRP A 142 -11.41 -12.91 -7.66
N GLY A 143 -11.39 -14.16 -8.10
CA GLY A 143 -10.42 -14.65 -9.10
C GLY A 143 -10.59 -13.95 -10.45
N MET A 144 -11.84 -13.79 -10.93
CA MET A 144 -12.16 -13.06 -12.17
C MET A 144 -11.71 -11.60 -12.10
N LYS A 145 -11.85 -10.93 -10.92
CA LYS A 145 -11.30 -9.58 -10.70
C LYS A 145 -9.82 -9.52 -11.05
N TYR A 146 -9.02 -10.42 -10.46
CA TYR A 146 -7.56 -10.42 -10.68
C TYR A 146 -7.18 -10.82 -12.09
N THR A 147 -7.93 -11.74 -12.69
CA THR A 147 -7.75 -12.10 -14.10
C THR A 147 -7.95 -10.89 -15.01
N MET A 148 -9.02 -10.12 -14.82
CA MET A 148 -9.25 -8.88 -15.56
C MET A 148 -8.11 -7.87 -15.35
N MET A 149 -7.66 -7.67 -14.11
CA MET A 149 -6.54 -6.77 -13.79
C MET A 149 -5.27 -7.18 -14.56
N GLY A 150 -4.94 -8.47 -14.56
CA GLY A 150 -3.75 -8.98 -15.28
C GLY A 150 -3.83 -8.76 -16.78
N LEU A 151 -4.98 -9.06 -17.41
CA LEU A 151 -5.21 -8.86 -18.83
C LEU A 151 -5.14 -7.37 -19.23
N LEU A 152 -5.73 -6.48 -18.41
CA LEU A 152 -5.71 -5.04 -18.68
C LEU A 152 -4.32 -4.43 -18.50
N HIS A 153 -3.53 -4.88 -17.52
CA HIS A 153 -2.13 -4.46 -17.39
C HIS A 153 -1.29 -4.91 -18.60
N TYR A 154 -1.51 -6.12 -19.08
CA TYR A 154 -0.84 -6.58 -20.30
C TYR A 154 -1.22 -5.72 -21.52
N TYR A 155 -2.51 -5.42 -21.69
CA TYR A 155 -2.97 -4.50 -22.74
C TYR A 155 -2.23 -3.17 -22.66
N ASP A 156 -2.18 -2.54 -21.47
CA ASP A 156 -1.48 -1.26 -21.29
C ASP A 156 0.03 -1.37 -21.58
N GLY A 157 0.62 -2.51 -21.19
CA GLY A 157 2.02 -2.81 -21.46
C GLY A 157 2.37 -2.93 -22.94
N LYS A 158 1.38 -3.21 -23.79
CA LYS A 158 1.57 -3.36 -25.25
C LYS A 158 1.24 -2.11 -26.06
N GLN A 159 0.63 -1.08 -25.43
CA GLN A 159 0.31 0.15 -26.15
C GLN A 159 1.55 0.86 -26.67
N GLY A 160 1.51 1.29 -27.96
CA GLY A 160 2.62 1.96 -28.61
C GLY A 160 3.83 1.07 -28.93
N THR A 161 3.68 -0.25 -28.82
CA THR A 161 4.72 -1.24 -29.21
C THR A 161 4.34 -1.95 -30.52
N GLU A 162 5.28 -2.66 -31.13
CA GLU A 162 5.03 -3.53 -32.31
C GLU A 162 4.06 -4.70 -31.99
N ASN A 163 3.84 -5.00 -30.72
CA ASN A 163 2.99 -6.10 -30.24
C ASN A 163 1.60 -5.62 -29.77
N GLU A 164 1.13 -4.47 -30.24
CA GLU A 164 -0.16 -3.88 -29.84
C GLU A 164 -1.36 -4.81 -30.11
N GLU A 165 -1.29 -5.61 -31.18
CA GLU A 165 -2.35 -6.57 -31.52
C GLU A 165 -2.52 -7.67 -30.47
N GLN A 166 -1.44 -8.11 -29.84
CA GLN A 166 -1.50 -9.06 -28.72
C GLN A 166 -2.18 -8.41 -27.50
N GLY A 167 -1.90 -7.12 -27.26
CA GLY A 167 -2.60 -6.34 -26.24
C GLY A 167 -4.11 -6.30 -26.49
N LYS A 168 -4.56 -6.07 -27.73
CA LYS A 168 -5.99 -6.06 -28.10
C LYS A 168 -6.66 -7.41 -27.85
N ARG A 169 -5.97 -8.53 -28.09
CA ARG A 169 -6.50 -9.86 -27.73
C ARG A 169 -6.75 -10.00 -26.24
N ALA A 170 -5.86 -9.49 -25.39
CA ALA A 170 -6.04 -9.49 -23.95
C ALA A 170 -7.21 -8.57 -23.50
N LEU A 171 -7.33 -7.39 -24.10
CA LEU A 171 -8.48 -6.51 -23.85
C LEU A 171 -9.80 -7.18 -24.21
N GLU A 172 -9.86 -7.86 -25.36
CA GLU A 172 -11.07 -8.59 -25.79
C GLU A 172 -11.40 -9.74 -24.84
N ALA A 173 -10.39 -10.47 -24.34
CA ALA A 173 -10.61 -11.50 -23.33
C ALA A 173 -11.15 -10.93 -22.01
N ALA A 174 -10.65 -9.77 -21.57
CA ALA A 174 -11.17 -9.06 -20.40
C ALA A 174 -12.62 -8.59 -20.61
N ARG A 175 -12.96 -8.10 -21.80
CA ARG A 175 -14.34 -7.72 -22.19
C ARG A 175 -15.28 -8.93 -22.10
N ARG A 176 -14.92 -10.04 -22.73
CA ARG A 176 -15.73 -11.28 -22.70
C ARG A 176 -15.89 -11.82 -21.26
N LEU A 177 -14.85 -11.72 -20.42
CA LEU A 177 -14.95 -12.12 -19.02
C LEU A 177 -15.91 -11.21 -18.23
N CYS A 178 -15.85 -9.89 -18.44
CA CYS A 178 -16.78 -8.95 -17.82
C CYS A 178 -18.21 -9.16 -18.30
N ASP A 179 -18.41 -9.40 -19.61
CA ASP A 179 -19.72 -9.71 -20.21
C ASP A 179 -20.30 -11.00 -19.62
N TYR A 180 -19.46 -12.01 -19.37
CA TYR A 180 -19.87 -13.23 -18.65
C TYR A 180 -20.39 -12.88 -17.25
N VAL A 181 -19.66 -12.08 -16.47
CA VAL A 181 -20.10 -11.69 -15.11
C VAL A 181 -21.43 -10.97 -15.16
N ILE A 182 -21.62 -10.02 -16.10
CA ILE A 182 -22.88 -9.28 -16.29
C ILE A 182 -24.04 -10.22 -16.65
N ALA A 183 -23.80 -11.22 -17.48
CA ALA A 183 -24.81 -12.20 -17.88
C ALA A 183 -25.22 -13.17 -16.76
N GLU A 184 -24.30 -13.44 -15.84
CA GLU A 184 -24.54 -14.40 -14.74
C GLU A 184 -25.14 -13.76 -13.49
N ILE A 185 -24.83 -12.49 -13.19
CA ILE A 185 -25.10 -11.83 -11.90
C ILE A 185 -25.84 -10.51 -12.11
N GLY A 186 -26.68 -10.15 -11.15
CA GLY A 186 -27.43 -8.91 -11.12
C GLY A 186 -28.90 -9.08 -11.44
N PRO A 187 -29.68 -7.98 -11.61
CA PRO A 187 -31.13 -8.00 -11.71
C PRO A 187 -31.66 -8.88 -12.85
N ASN A 188 -30.88 -9.01 -13.91
CA ASN A 188 -31.22 -9.84 -15.09
C ASN A 188 -30.25 -11.01 -15.28
N GLY A 189 -29.43 -11.29 -14.28
CA GLY A 189 -28.44 -12.35 -14.36
C GLY A 189 -29.02 -13.75 -14.34
N ARG A 190 -28.47 -14.66 -15.14
CA ARG A 190 -28.93 -16.05 -15.29
C ARG A 190 -29.06 -16.79 -13.96
N ARG A 191 -28.23 -16.46 -12.96
CA ARG A 191 -28.21 -17.14 -11.66
C ARG A 191 -29.20 -16.58 -10.64
N GLY A 192 -29.93 -15.51 -10.97
CA GLY A 192 -30.94 -14.94 -10.10
C GLY A 192 -30.44 -14.47 -8.75
N ARG A 193 -29.20 -13.98 -8.67
CA ARG A 193 -28.59 -13.44 -7.45
C ARG A 193 -27.83 -12.15 -7.72
N GLU A 194 -27.78 -11.31 -6.71
CA GLU A 194 -27.05 -10.06 -6.75
C GLU A 194 -25.54 -10.27 -6.51
N LEU A 195 -24.70 -9.37 -7.01
CA LEU A 195 -23.24 -9.48 -6.87
C LEU A 195 -22.79 -9.60 -5.39
N TRP A 196 -23.36 -8.80 -4.51
CA TRP A 196 -23.06 -8.82 -3.06
C TRP A 196 -23.58 -10.05 -2.33
N GLN A 197 -24.39 -10.88 -2.95
CA GLN A 197 -24.82 -12.19 -2.46
C GLN A 197 -23.83 -13.29 -2.87
N THR A 198 -22.88 -12.97 -3.73
CA THR A 198 -21.80 -13.88 -4.15
C THR A 198 -20.54 -13.60 -3.33
N GLY A 199 -19.64 -14.58 -3.25
CA GLY A 199 -18.38 -14.45 -2.53
C GLY A 199 -18.56 -14.39 -1.01
N ASN A 200 -17.46 -14.09 -0.33
CA ASN A 200 -17.35 -14.03 1.13
C ASN A 200 -17.41 -12.57 1.64
N TRP A 201 -17.47 -12.40 2.96
CA TRP A 201 -17.29 -11.14 3.67
C TRP A 201 -18.33 -10.08 3.31
N SER A 202 -19.60 -10.43 3.44
CA SER A 202 -20.74 -9.54 3.07
C SER A 202 -20.61 -8.99 1.65
N GLY A 203 -20.11 -9.82 0.72
CA GLY A 203 -19.91 -9.43 -0.67
C GLY A 203 -18.70 -8.53 -0.94
N TYR A 204 -17.80 -8.27 0.03
CA TYR A 204 -16.59 -7.47 -0.20
C TYR A 204 -15.72 -8.06 -1.30
N ALA A 205 -15.47 -9.37 -1.26
CA ALA A 205 -14.63 -10.04 -2.25
C ALA A 205 -15.15 -9.81 -3.67
N SER A 206 -16.44 -10.09 -3.90
CA SER A 206 -17.06 -9.95 -5.22
C SER A 206 -17.24 -8.49 -5.64
N SER A 207 -17.68 -7.61 -4.74
CA SER A 207 -17.89 -6.19 -5.06
C SER A 207 -16.61 -5.46 -5.42
N SER A 208 -15.45 -5.96 -4.99
CA SER A 208 -14.14 -5.38 -5.34
C SER A 208 -13.79 -5.52 -6.83
N ILE A 209 -14.57 -6.27 -7.62
CA ILE A 209 -14.44 -6.31 -9.09
C ILE A 209 -14.74 -4.93 -9.73
N LEU A 210 -15.33 -4.01 -8.98
CA LEU A 210 -15.56 -2.63 -9.43
C LEU A 210 -14.28 -2.00 -10.01
N GLU A 211 -13.12 -2.24 -9.40
CA GLU A 211 -11.85 -1.66 -9.85
C GLU A 211 -11.53 -2.03 -11.31
N PRO A 212 -11.39 -3.31 -11.71
CA PRO A 212 -11.12 -3.65 -13.11
C PRO A 212 -12.30 -3.40 -14.05
N VAL A 213 -13.54 -3.36 -13.60
CA VAL A 213 -14.69 -2.96 -14.43
C VAL A 213 -14.56 -1.49 -14.85
N VAL A 214 -14.18 -0.61 -13.93
CA VAL A 214 -13.91 0.79 -14.24
C VAL A 214 -12.69 0.93 -15.16
N TRP A 215 -11.63 0.17 -14.94
CA TRP A 215 -10.45 0.16 -15.82
C TRP A 215 -10.81 -0.29 -17.24
N LEU A 216 -11.68 -1.29 -17.37
CA LEU A 216 -12.17 -1.75 -18.66
C LEU A 216 -12.96 -0.64 -19.36
N TYR A 217 -13.88 0.04 -18.65
CA TYR A 217 -14.62 1.18 -19.20
C TYR A 217 -13.70 2.29 -19.69
N LYS A 218 -12.66 2.65 -18.93
CA LYS A 218 -11.66 3.67 -19.34
C LYS A 218 -10.98 3.33 -20.68
N ARG A 219 -10.84 2.05 -21.03
CA ARG A 219 -10.13 1.58 -22.23
C ARG A 219 -11.03 1.38 -23.44
N CYS A 220 -12.29 1.01 -23.24
CA CYS A 220 -13.19 0.71 -24.37
C CYS A 220 -14.38 1.69 -24.49
N GLY A 221 -14.71 2.48 -23.46
CA GLY A 221 -15.80 3.46 -23.49
C GLY A 221 -17.22 2.87 -23.55
N GLU A 222 -17.39 1.56 -23.41
CA GLU A 222 -18.67 0.90 -23.56
C GLU A 222 -19.60 1.13 -22.35
N LYS A 223 -20.72 1.77 -22.59
CA LYS A 223 -21.70 2.16 -21.57
C LYS A 223 -22.12 1.03 -20.63
N LYS A 224 -22.22 -0.23 -21.14
CA LYS A 224 -22.61 -1.38 -20.32
C LYS A 224 -21.70 -1.59 -19.09
N TYR A 225 -20.39 -1.28 -19.20
CA TYR A 225 -19.45 -1.40 -18.09
C TYR A 225 -19.61 -0.26 -17.08
N LEU A 226 -19.94 0.94 -17.54
CA LEU A 226 -20.28 2.05 -16.66
C LEU A 226 -21.59 1.77 -15.91
N ASP A 227 -22.60 1.22 -16.59
CA ASP A 227 -23.88 0.84 -15.98
C ASP A 227 -23.67 -0.28 -14.94
N PHE A 228 -22.83 -1.26 -15.25
CA PHE A 228 -22.49 -2.32 -14.31
C PHE A 228 -21.68 -1.80 -13.11
N ALA A 229 -20.73 -0.88 -13.32
CA ALA A 229 -20.05 -0.19 -12.23
C ALA A 229 -21.02 0.55 -11.30
N ALA A 230 -21.98 1.30 -11.86
CA ALA A 230 -23.03 1.98 -11.11
C ALA A 230 -23.88 1.01 -10.28
N TYR A 231 -24.24 -0.14 -10.86
CA TYR A 231 -24.95 -1.22 -10.16
C TYR A 231 -24.15 -1.76 -8.96
N ILE A 232 -22.83 -1.98 -9.14
CA ILE A 232 -21.95 -2.43 -8.03
C ILE A 232 -21.90 -1.39 -6.92
N VAL A 233 -21.75 -0.11 -7.26
CA VAL A 233 -21.72 1.01 -6.28
C VAL A 233 -23.03 1.08 -5.49
N LYS A 234 -24.17 0.91 -6.14
CA LYS A 234 -25.48 0.82 -5.47
C LYS A 234 -25.49 -0.33 -4.44
N GLY A 235 -24.99 -1.50 -4.82
CA GLY A 235 -24.87 -2.65 -3.92
C GLY A 235 -23.98 -2.43 -2.70
N MET A 236 -23.03 -1.47 -2.79
CA MET A 236 -22.17 -1.09 -1.66
C MET A 236 -22.83 -0.10 -0.69
N THR A 237 -24.06 0.32 -0.94
CA THR A 237 -24.75 1.36 -0.15
C THR A 237 -25.99 0.84 0.57
N GLU A 238 -26.90 0.22 -0.14
CA GLU A 238 -28.28 0.04 0.33
C GLU A 238 -28.59 -1.31 1.01
N PRO A 239 -28.26 -2.49 0.45
CA PRO A 239 -28.77 -3.73 1.01
C PRO A 239 -28.10 -4.07 2.34
N GLU A 240 -28.90 -4.44 3.35
CA GLU A 240 -28.41 -4.87 4.66
C GLU A 240 -27.45 -6.07 4.56
N SER A 241 -27.67 -6.96 3.60
CA SER A 241 -26.78 -8.09 3.32
C SER A 241 -25.52 -7.73 2.55
N GLY A 242 -25.42 -6.50 2.05
CA GLY A 242 -24.31 -6.03 1.23
C GLY A 242 -23.13 -5.45 2.02
N PRO A 243 -22.15 -4.90 1.31
CA PRO A 243 -20.95 -4.31 1.89
C PRO A 243 -21.20 -3.11 2.81
N ARG A 244 -22.19 -2.26 2.52
CA ARG A 244 -22.56 -1.04 3.27
C ARG A 244 -21.37 -0.12 3.55
N LEU A 245 -20.52 0.08 2.56
CA LEU A 245 -19.29 0.86 2.70
C LEU A 245 -19.55 2.35 2.78
N ILE A 246 -20.50 2.85 2.00
CA ILE A 246 -20.73 4.30 1.87
C ILE A 246 -21.56 4.81 3.04
N ASP A 247 -22.70 4.20 3.33
CA ASP A 247 -23.62 4.66 4.37
C ASP A 247 -23.04 4.55 5.79
N LEU A 248 -22.33 3.45 6.11
CA LEU A 248 -21.71 3.30 7.42
C LEU A 248 -20.53 4.27 7.62
N ALA A 249 -19.77 4.53 6.56
CA ALA A 249 -18.71 5.54 6.61
C ALA A 249 -19.25 6.95 6.85
N LEU A 250 -20.29 7.35 6.10
CA LEU A 250 -20.94 8.66 6.26
C LEU A 250 -21.59 8.86 7.63
N LYS A 251 -22.00 7.77 8.28
CA LYS A 251 -22.48 7.77 9.68
C LYS A 251 -21.34 7.84 10.69
N GLY A 252 -20.07 7.80 10.27
CA GLY A 252 -18.91 7.82 11.15
C GLY A 252 -18.69 6.53 11.93
N ILE A 253 -19.24 5.39 11.48
CA ILE A 253 -19.03 4.09 12.11
C ILE A 253 -17.62 3.60 11.78
N SER A 254 -16.81 3.37 12.83
CA SER A 254 -15.43 2.87 12.69
C SER A 254 -15.40 1.53 11.95
N VAL A 255 -14.35 1.29 11.17
CA VAL A 255 -14.19 0.04 10.40
C VAL A 255 -14.28 -1.20 11.31
N ALA A 256 -13.76 -1.12 12.53
CA ALA A 256 -13.82 -2.21 13.51
C ALA A 256 -15.22 -2.43 14.10
N ASP A 257 -16.13 -1.47 13.99
CA ASP A 257 -17.47 -1.53 14.59
C ASP A 257 -18.56 -1.86 13.55
N ARG A 258 -18.23 -1.92 12.26
CA ARG A 258 -19.21 -2.15 11.17
C ARG A 258 -19.90 -3.50 11.24
N ASN A 259 -19.34 -4.46 11.94
CA ASN A 259 -19.98 -5.77 12.17
C ASN A 259 -21.12 -5.77 13.20
N GLY A 260 -21.22 -4.75 14.06
CA GLY A 260 -22.30 -4.62 15.04
C GLY A 260 -23.72 -4.51 14.43
N TYR A 261 -23.78 -4.32 13.12
CA TYR A 261 -25.02 -4.22 12.36
C TYR A 261 -25.36 -5.56 11.68
N GLY A 262 -25.81 -6.54 12.45
CA GLY A 262 -26.49 -7.72 11.91
C GLY A 262 -25.77 -9.07 12.00
N ASN A 263 -24.61 -9.17 12.65
CA ASN A 263 -23.92 -10.46 12.78
C ASN A 263 -23.91 -11.00 14.21
N LYS A 264 -24.60 -12.12 14.40
CA LYS A 264 -24.39 -12.96 15.59
C LYS A 264 -23.23 -13.92 15.27
N PRO A 265 -22.32 -14.18 16.22
CA PRO A 265 -21.41 -15.32 16.13
C PRO A 265 -22.23 -16.58 15.89
N ASP A 266 -21.69 -17.56 15.16
CA ASP A 266 -22.34 -18.86 15.11
C ASP A 266 -22.38 -19.49 16.51
N ALA A 267 -23.20 -20.54 16.69
CA ALA A 267 -23.40 -21.22 17.96
C ALA A 267 -22.09 -21.86 18.53
N HIS A 268 -21.01 -21.84 17.77
CA HIS A 268 -19.70 -22.39 18.14
C HIS A 268 -18.61 -21.34 18.26
N GLY A 269 -18.97 -20.02 18.21
CA GLY A 269 -18.00 -18.93 18.29
C GLY A 269 -17.14 -18.78 17.02
N GLY A 270 -17.48 -19.48 15.94
CA GLY A 270 -16.83 -19.36 14.64
C GLY A 270 -17.26 -18.07 13.92
N TYR A 271 -16.33 -17.48 13.19
CA TYR A 271 -16.63 -16.35 12.33
C TYR A 271 -17.37 -16.86 11.09
N VAL A 272 -18.65 -16.53 10.96
CA VAL A 272 -19.39 -16.79 9.73
C VAL A 272 -18.81 -15.88 8.65
N MET A 273 -17.89 -16.41 7.83
CA MET A 273 -17.21 -15.66 6.76
C MET A 273 -18.17 -14.92 5.82
N LYS A 274 -19.36 -15.49 5.62
CA LYS A 274 -20.37 -14.96 4.71
C LYS A 274 -20.85 -13.54 5.07
N HIS A 275 -20.97 -13.21 6.35
CA HIS A 275 -21.59 -11.96 6.81
C HIS A 275 -20.64 -11.03 7.56
N ASN A 276 -19.34 -11.33 7.56
CA ASN A 276 -18.35 -10.58 8.30
C ASN A 276 -17.91 -9.34 7.51
N ARG A 277 -18.01 -8.14 8.13
CA ARG A 277 -17.55 -6.85 7.58
C ARG A 277 -16.22 -6.37 8.19
N TRP A 278 -15.52 -7.20 8.95
CA TRP A 278 -14.21 -6.84 9.51
C TRP A 278 -13.04 -7.09 8.58
N LYS A 279 -13.27 -7.76 7.47
CA LYS A 279 -12.20 -8.16 6.55
C LYS A 279 -11.57 -6.93 5.89
N SER A 280 -10.32 -6.66 6.23
CA SER A 280 -9.63 -5.42 5.92
C SER A 280 -9.18 -5.33 4.46
N TYR A 281 -8.61 -6.40 3.92
CA TYR A 281 -8.09 -6.42 2.56
C TYR A 281 -9.16 -6.15 1.51
N GLU A 282 -10.23 -6.93 1.53
CA GLU A 282 -11.32 -6.85 0.56
C GLU A 282 -12.09 -5.53 0.72
N MET A 283 -12.28 -5.03 1.96
CA MET A 283 -12.87 -3.72 2.21
C MET A 283 -12.08 -2.61 1.52
N MET A 284 -10.77 -2.53 1.74
CA MET A 284 -9.93 -1.50 1.11
C MET A 284 -9.89 -1.65 -0.41
N SER A 285 -9.93 -2.88 -0.94
CA SER A 285 -10.04 -3.13 -2.38
C SER A 285 -11.32 -2.56 -2.98
N CYS A 286 -12.44 -2.61 -2.25
CA CYS A 286 -13.68 -1.97 -2.68
C CYS A 286 -13.53 -0.43 -2.73
N TYR A 287 -12.90 0.18 -1.73
CA TYR A 287 -12.68 1.64 -1.73
C TYR A 287 -11.77 2.11 -2.86
N GLN A 288 -10.80 1.30 -3.28
CA GLN A 288 -10.00 1.59 -4.48
C GLN A 288 -10.90 1.68 -5.72
N GLY A 289 -11.79 0.70 -5.90
CA GLY A 289 -12.78 0.72 -6.98
C GLY A 289 -13.75 1.91 -6.90
N LEU A 290 -14.18 2.30 -5.69
CA LEU A 290 -15.03 3.49 -5.49
C LEU A 290 -14.33 4.79 -5.89
N LEU A 291 -13.06 4.96 -5.58
CA LEU A 291 -12.28 6.13 -6.00
C LEU A 291 -12.09 6.14 -7.54
N GLU A 292 -11.84 4.99 -8.16
CA GLU A 292 -11.80 4.86 -9.63
C GLU A 292 -13.14 5.23 -10.27
N TYR A 293 -14.26 4.81 -9.67
CA TYR A 293 -15.60 5.18 -10.13
C TYR A 293 -15.84 6.68 -10.02
N CYS A 294 -15.45 7.32 -8.91
CA CYS A 294 -15.57 8.76 -8.75
C CYS A 294 -14.83 9.53 -9.86
N GLU A 295 -13.68 9.03 -10.27
CA GLU A 295 -12.87 9.65 -11.33
C GLU A 295 -13.62 9.63 -12.68
N ILE A 296 -14.14 8.47 -13.10
CA ILE A 296 -14.82 8.37 -14.41
C ILE A 296 -16.15 9.15 -14.45
N VAL A 297 -16.90 9.22 -13.35
CA VAL A 297 -18.15 10.00 -13.30
C VAL A 297 -17.86 11.49 -13.41
N LYS A 298 -16.81 12.00 -12.76
CA LYS A 298 -16.38 13.41 -12.90
C LYS A 298 -15.96 13.73 -14.34
N LEU A 299 -15.22 12.83 -15.00
CA LEU A 299 -14.73 13.04 -16.37
C LEU A 299 -15.83 12.99 -17.41
N SER A 300 -16.81 12.09 -17.25
CA SER A 300 -17.87 11.88 -18.25
C SER A 300 -18.85 13.03 -18.38
N LYS A 301 -18.82 14.05 -17.48
CA LYS A 301 -19.82 15.11 -17.36
C LYS A 301 -21.28 14.58 -17.38
N CYS A 302 -21.45 13.28 -17.34
CA CYS A 302 -22.69 12.61 -17.11
C CYS A 302 -22.97 12.78 -15.61
N GLY A 303 -23.78 13.77 -15.24
CA GLY A 303 -24.37 13.79 -13.91
C GLY A 303 -24.94 12.40 -13.61
N ASN A 304 -25.03 12.00 -12.33
CA ASN A 304 -25.54 10.70 -11.91
C ASN A 304 -26.79 10.31 -12.73
N ALA A 305 -26.56 9.58 -13.83
CA ALA A 305 -27.63 9.26 -14.78
C ALA A 305 -28.64 8.25 -14.21
N GLN A 306 -28.35 7.71 -13.01
CA GLN A 306 -29.23 6.81 -12.27
C GLN A 306 -29.52 7.41 -10.90
N SER A 307 -30.76 7.77 -10.65
CA SER A 307 -31.25 8.34 -9.37
C SER A 307 -31.04 7.42 -8.14
N SER A 308 -30.55 6.21 -8.34
CA SER A 308 -30.34 5.18 -7.30
C SER A 308 -28.89 5.03 -6.84
N VAL A 309 -27.93 5.77 -7.42
CA VAL A 309 -26.52 5.77 -7.00
C VAL A 309 -26.26 7.01 -6.15
N PRO A 310 -25.56 6.90 -5.02
CA PRO A 310 -25.20 8.07 -4.20
C PRO A 310 -24.47 9.13 -5.02
N PRO A 311 -24.58 10.42 -4.62
CA PRO A 311 -23.76 11.47 -5.20
C PRO A 311 -22.26 11.12 -5.15
N VAL A 312 -21.53 11.46 -6.20
CA VAL A 312 -20.10 11.13 -6.29
C VAL A 312 -19.28 11.76 -5.15
N GLU A 313 -19.73 12.90 -4.66
CA GLU A 313 -19.16 13.61 -3.51
C GLU A 313 -19.31 12.80 -2.23
N ASP A 314 -20.44 12.13 -2.03
CA ASP A 314 -20.69 11.26 -0.87
C ASP A 314 -19.86 9.98 -0.94
N ILE A 315 -19.71 9.39 -2.13
CA ILE A 315 -18.85 8.22 -2.35
C ILE A 315 -17.40 8.59 -2.02
N PHE A 316 -16.91 9.70 -2.55
CA PHE A 316 -15.57 10.20 -2.30
C PHE A 316 -15.35 10.52 -0.82
N LYS A 317 -16.29 11.23 -0.19
CA LYS A 317 -16.28 11.54 1.24
C LYS A 317 -16.22 10.28 2.09
N ALA A 318 -17.01 9.26 1.77
CA ALA A 318 -17.01 7.98 2.47
C ALA A 318 -15.63 7.28 2.41
N ALA A 319 -14.97 7.31 1.25
CA ALA A 319 -13.63 6.75 1.08
C ALA A 319 -12.59 7.50 1.94
N VAL A 320 -12.60 8.84 1.91
CA VAL A 320 -11.69 9.66 2.72
C VAL A 320 -11.94 9.45 4.22
N MET A 321 -13.20 9.50 4.67
CA MET A 321 -13.56 9.27 6.07
C MET A 321 -13.11 7.89 6.56
N THR A 322 -13.25 6.86 5.72
CA THR A 322 -12.78 5.51 6.07
C THR A 322 -11.26 5.46 6.19
N ALA A 323 -10.52 6.08 5.28
CA ALA A 323 -9.06 6.13 5.38
C ALA A 323 -8.58 6.88 6.62
N GLU A 324 -9.24 8.00 6.98
CA GLU A 324 -8.95 8.74 8.22
C GLU A 324 -9.26 7.91 9.47
N ASP A 325 -10.34 7.14 9.46
CA ASP A 325 -10.68 6.23 10.55
C ASP A 325 -9.65 5.10 10.68
N ILE A 326 -9.20 4.51 9.56
CA ILE A 326 -8.13 3.51 9.54
C ILE A 326 -6.83 4.07 10.13
N VAL A 327 -6.43 5.29 9.74
CA VAL A 327 -5.24 5.94 10.31
C VAL A 327 -5.35 6.11 11.81
N LYS A 328 -6.52 6.54 12.29
CA LYS A 328 -6.76 6.84 13.70
C LYS A 328 -6.90 5.60 14.58
N GLU A 329 -7.65 4.60 14.12
CA GLU A 329 -8.10 3.48 14.96
C GLU A 329 -7.32 2.18 14.73
N GLU A 330 -6.66 2.02 13.56
CA GLU A 330 -6.06 0.75 13.17
C GLU A 330 -4.56 0.82 12.90
N ILE A 331 -4.05 1.93 12.33
CA ILE A 331 -2.63 2.03 11.93
C ILE A 331 -1.73 2.12 13.16
N ASN A 332 -0.77 1.21 13.24
CA ASN A 332 0.26 1.20 14.26
C ASN A 332 1.52 1.98 13.83
N LEU A 333 2.53 2.06 14.69
CA LEU A 333 3.76 2.80 14.42
C LEU A 333 4.59 2.23 13.25
N ALA A 334 4.41 0.96 12.89
CA ALA A 334 5.03 0.38 11.70
C ALA A 334 4.26 0.69 10.41
N GLY A 335 3.15 1.42 10.49
CA GLY A 335 2.31 1.74 9.33
C GLY A 335 1.44 0.60 8.85
N GLY A 336 1.40 -0.52 9.57
CA GLY A 336 0.52 -1.64 9.26
C GLY A 336 -0.74 -1.64 10.11
N CYS A 337 -1.69 -2.50 9.76
CA CYS A 337 -2.97 -2.61 10.44
C CYS A 337 -3.51 -4.04 10.41
N ALA A 338 -4.64 -4.26 11.07
CA ALA A 338 -5.38 -5.51 11.17
C ALA A 338 -4.64 -6.65 11.91
N CYS A 339 -5.42 -7.51 12.52
CA CYS A 339 -4.95 -8.76 13.13
C CYS A 339 -5.75 -9.92 12.53
N SER A 340 -5.06 -10.97 12.07
CA SER A 340 -5.69 -12.07 11.33
C SER A 340 -6.61 -11.56 10.22
N GLU A 341 -6.14 -10.54 9.48
CA GLU A 341 -6.81 -9.89 8.35
C GLU A 341 -8.09 -9.11 8.71
N ALA A 342 -8.39 -8.92 10.01
CA ALA A 342 -9.59 -8.26 10.49
C ALA A 342 -9.28 -6.95 11.24
N TRP A 343 -10.15 -5.96 11.11
CA TRP A 343 -10.12 -4.74 11.90
C TRP A 343 -10.38 -5.05 13.38
N PHE A 344 -9.66 -4.39 14.30
CA PHE A 344 -9.73 -4.73 15.72
C PHE A 344 -9.37 -3.57 16.69
N HIS A 345 -9.39 -2.31 16.23
CA HIS A 345 -8.87 -1.12 16.93
C HIS A 345 -7.38 -1.26 17.28
N GLY A 346 -6.60 -1.64 16.27
CA GLY A 346 -5.20 -2.03 16.40
C GLY A 346 -4.28 -0.92 16.92
N ALA A 347 -4.55 0.35 16.61
CA ALA A 347 -3.76 1.48 17.09
C ALA A 347 -3.69 1.56 18.62
N ARG A 348 -4.77 1.17 19.31
CA ARG A 348 -4.83 1.15 20.79
C ARG A 348 -4.24 -0.11 21.41
N LYS A 349 -3.95 -1.14 20.61
CA LYS A 349 -3.53 -2.48 21.06
C LYS A 349 -2.13 -2.85 20.57
N GLN A 350 -1.45 -1.96 19.88
CA GLN A 350 -0.16 -2.23 19.24
C GLN A 350 0.98 -2.59 20.23
N HIS A 351 0.85 -2.29 21.51
CA HIS A 351 1.78 -2.69 22.55
C HIS A 351 1.66 -4.18 22.94
N LEU A 352 0.57 -4.85 22.54
CA LEU A 352 0.33 -6.27 22.83
C LEU A 352 1.02 -7.19 21.82
N PRO A 353 1.49 -8.37 22.22
CA PRO A 353 2.28 -9.26 21.39
C PRO A 353 1.43 -10.13 20.45
N TYR A 354 0.63 -9.50 19.59
CA TYR A 354 -0.11 -10.22 18.55
C TYR A 354 0.81 -10.76 17.46
N LEU A 355 0.75 -12.05 17.18
CA LEU A 355 1.60 -12.70 16.18
C LEU A 355 1.09 -12.53 14.74
N ARG A 356 -0.22 -12.36 14.55
CA ARG A 356 -0.86 -12.24 13.23
C ARG A 356 -1.21 -10.79 12.89
N LEU A 357 -0.30 -9.87 13.19
CA LEU A 357 -0.44 -8.46 12.81
C LEU A 357 0.07 -8.22 11.38
N GLN A 358 -0.51 -7.22 10.72
CA GLN A 358 0.03 -6.62 9.51
C GLN A 358 0.27 -7.68 8.43
N GLU A 359 -0.78 -8.40 8.05
CA GLU A 359 -0.70 -9.29 6.90
C GLU A 359 -0.17 -8.53 5.67
N THR A 360 0.74 -9.15 4.92
CA THR A 360 1.37 -8.49 3.75
C THR A 360 0.34 -8.06 2.71
N CYS A 361 -0.74 -8.82 2.51
CA CYS A 361 -1.84 -8.40 1.62
C CYS A 361 -2.52 -7.13 2.11
N VAL A 362 -2.80 -7.03 3.40
CA VAL A 362 -3.42 -5.84 4.03
C VAL A 362 -2.47 -4.65 3.93
N THR A 363 -1.19 -4.83 4.27
CA THR A 363 -0.15 -3.80 4.20
C THR A 363 -0.02 -3.23 2.78
N THR A 364 0.09 -4.09 1.78
CA THR A 364 0.17 -3.68 0.36
C THR A 364 -1.10 -2.97 -0.08
N THR A 365 -2.27 -3.45 0.33
CA THR A 365 -3.56 -2.85 -0.06
C THR A 365 -3.78 -1.50 0.60
N TRP A 366 -3.31 -1.31 1.83
CA TRP A 366 -3.29 -0.01 2.49
C TRP A 366 -2.43 0.99 1.71
N MET A 367 -1.21 0.60 1.32
CA MET A 367 -0.33 1.46 0.50
C MET A 367 -1.00 1.85 -0.83
N ARG A 368 -1.66 0.91 -1.51
CA ARG A 368 -2.42 1.18 -2.75
C ARG A 368 -3.60 2.11 -2.52
N PHE A 369 -4.30 1.98 -1.39
CA PHE A 369 -5.39 2.88 -1.05
C PHE A 369 -4.88 4.30 -0.78
N CYS A 370 -3.76 4.44 -0.05
CA CYS A 370 -3.08 5.73 0.15
C CYS A 370 -2.56 6.31 -1.17
N GLU A 371 -2.02 5.48 -2.08
CA GLU A 371 -1.59 5.90 -3.42
C GLU A 371 -2.75 6.53 -4.19
N LYS A 372 -3.91 5.89 -4.22
CA LYS A 372 -5.11 6.39 -4.89
C LYS A 372 -5.64 7.67 -4.23
N LEU A 373 -5.61 7.76 -2.90
CA LEU A 373 -5.97 8.97 -2.17
C LEU A 373 -5.00 10.12 -2.44
N LEU A 374 -3.70 9.84 -2.55
CA LEU A 374 -2.70 10.84 -2.93
C LEU A 374 -3.01 11.42 -4.32
N ASP A 375 -3.33 10.56 -5.29
CA ASP A 375 -3.68 10.97 -6.66
C ASP A 375 -4.95 11.82 -6.73
N THR A 376 -5.95 11.49 -5.91
CA THR A 376 -7.27 12.13 -5.98
C THR A 376 -7.40 13.37 -5.11
N THR A 377 -6.57 13.49 -4.06
CA THR A 377 -6.65 14.62 -3.10
C THR A 377 -5.46 15.58 -3.17
N ASP A 378 -4.35 15.16 -3.77
CA ASP A 378 -3.05 15.85 -3.76
C ASP A 378 -2.58 16.19 -2.32
N ASN A 379 -3.02 15.45 -1.31
CA ASN A 379 -2.69 15.69 0.08
C ASN A 379 -1.44 14.88 0.48
N PRO A 380 -0.32 15.55 0.85
CA PRO A 380 0.96 14.89 1.19
C PRO A 380 0.87 13.95 2.40
N LYS A 381 -0.17 14.04 3.22
CA LYS A 381 -0.44 13.10 4.31
C LYS A 381 -0.46 11.64 3.82
N TRP A 382 -1.03 11.39 2.65
CA TRP A 382 -1.10 10.03 2.11
C TRP A 382 0.27 9.51 1.66
N ALA A 383 1.16 10.40 1.25
CA ALA A 383 2.56 10.05 1.02
C ALA A 383 3.31 9.76 2.33
N ASP A 384 2.99 10.48 3.45
CA ASP A 384 3.53 10.16 4.78
C ASP A 384 3.11 8.75 5.23
N GLU A 385 1.84 8.35 4.98
CA GLU A 385 1.36 7.00 5.30
C GLU A 385 2.04 5.92 4.44
N ILE A 386 2.21 6.15 3.12
CA ILE A 386 2.97 5.24 2.24
C ILE A 386 4.41 5.10 2.75
N GLU A 387 5.08 6.19 3.05
CA GLU A 387 6.47 6.22 3.51
C GLU A 387 6.65 5.44 4.81
N LYS A 388 5.81 5.72 5.82
CA LYS A 388 5.82 5.01 7.11
C LYS A 388 5.61 3.50 6.92
N THR A 389 4.61 3.11 6.14
CA THR A 389 4.30 1.71 5.87
C THR A 389 5.44 1.03 5.11
N PHE A 390 5.99 1.72 4.09
CA PHE A 390 7.05 1.19 3.24
C PHE A 390 8.32 0.87 4.02
N TYR A 391 8.83 1.84 4.80
CA TYR A 391 10.10 1.66 5.53
C TYR A 391 9.99 0.68 6.70
N ASN A 392 8.79 0.34 7.15
CA ASN A 392 8.59 -0.55 8.29
C ASN A 392 7.84 -1.84 7.91
N ALA A 393 6.50 -1.83 7.94
CA ALA A 393 5.71 -3.06 7.76
C ALA A 393 6.00 -3.74 6.42
N TYR A 394 6.14 -2.98 5.33
CA TYR A 394 6.36 -3.54 4.00
C TYR A 394 7.78 -4.10 3.81
N LEU A 395 8.85 -3.30 4.05
CA LEU A 395 10.21 -3.80 3.96
C LEU A 395 10.49 -4.91 4.99
N GLY A 396 9.81 -4.83 6.14
CA GLY A 396 9.86 -5.88 7.16
C GLY A 396 9.20 -7.19 6.76
N ALA A 397 8.24 -7.15 5.83
CA ALA A 397 7.64 -8.36 5.27
C ALA A 397 8.51 -9.01 4.20
N MET A 398 9.37 -8.25 3.53
CA MET A 398 10.21 -8.73 2.44
C MET A 398 11.51 -9.33 2.98
N LYS A 399 11.76 -10.60 2.67
CA LYS A 399 13.03 -11.27 3.02
C LYS A 399 14.23 -10.51 2.44
N ALA A 400 15.38 -10.61 3.09
CA ALA A 400 16.56 -9.83 2.71
C ALA A 400 17.01 -10.05 1.26
N ASP A 401 16.93 -11.27 0.75
CA ASP A 401 17.23 -11.66 -0.62
C ASP A 401 16.11 -11.35 -1.63
N GLY A 402 14.98 -10.80 -1.19
CA GLY A 402 13.82 -10.48 -2.02
C GLY A 402 13.02 -11.68 -2.52
N ALA A 403 13.40 -12.92 -2.17
CA ALA A 403 12.78 -14.13 -2.73
C ALA A 403 11.36 -14.39 -2.18
N GLU A 404 11.06 -13.91 -0.98
CA GLU A 404 9.82 -14.24 -0.28
C GLU A 404 9.26 -13.05 0.50
N PHE A 405 7.97 -13.15 0.85
CA PHE A 405 7.27 -12.25 1.76
C PHE A 405 6.69 -13.02 2.95
N ALA A 406 6.79 -12.45 4.14
CA ALA A 406 6.13 -12.98 5.33
C ALA A 406 4.60 -12.89 5.18
N GLY A 407 3.87 -13.85 5.72
CA GLY A 407 2.41 -13.75 5.82
C GLY A 407 2.01 -12.61 6.75
N TYR A 408 2.68 -12.49 7.90
CA TYR A 408 2.45 -11.48 8.93
C TYR A 408 3.78 -10.90 9.44
N THR A 409 3.75 -9.63 9.87
CA THR A 409 4.90 -8.94 10.44
C THR A 409 4.59 -8.39 11.84
N PRO A 410 4.68 -9.22 12.91
CA PRO A 410 4.37 -8.80 14.26
C PRO A 410 5.26 -7.64 14.73
N LEU A 411 4.81 -6.85 15.71
CA LEU A 411 5.60 -5.78 16.33
C LEU A 411 6.64 -6.31 17.34
N SER A 412 6.51 -7.55 17.73
CA SER A 412 7.46 -8.25 18.63
C SER A 412 7.42 -9.74 18.37
N GLY A 413 8.54 -10.43 18.52
CA GLY A 413 8.67 -11.88 18.32
C GLY A 413 9.70 -12.24 17.27
N ASN A 414 9.37 -13.15 16.38
CA ASN A 414 10.21 -13.58 15.27
C ASN A 414 9.51 -13.29 13.94
N ARG A 415 10.30 -13.20 12.88
CA ARG A 415 9.79 -13.28 11.50
C ARG A 415 9.96 -14.71 11.00
N TYR A 416 9.00 -15.16 10.23
CA TYR A 416 9.03 -16.50 9.64
C TYR A 416 8.24 -16.53 8.33
N HIS A 417 8.52 -17.55 7.55
CA HIS A 417 7.85 -17.77 6.27
C HIS A 417 6.33 -17.72 6.39
N GLY A 418 5.66 -17.13 5.41
CA GLY A 418 4.23 -17.30 5.22
C GLY A 418 3.90 -18.79 5.03
N GLN A 419 2.66 -19.15 5.29
CA GLN A 419 2.19 -20.49 4.89
C GLN A 419 2.05 -20.49 3.37
N HIS A 420 2.80 -21.34 2.67
CA HIS A 420 2.60 -21.58 1.25
C HIS A 420 1.25 -22.30 1.07
N HIS A 421 0.20 -21.50 0.89
CA HIS A 421 -1.11 -22.05 0.61
C HIS A 421 -1.11 -22.74 -0.76
N CYS A 422 -1.86 -23.82 -0.87
CA CYS A 422 -2.13 -24.48 -2.13
C CYS A 422 -0.95 -25.20 -2.79
N TYR A 423 0.16 -25.41 -2.12
CA TYR A 423 1.34 -26.09 -2.66
C TYR A 423 1.88 -25.50 -3.98
N MET A 424 1.67 -24.19 -4.20
CA MET A 424 2.04 -23.51 -5.44
C MET A 424 3.36 -22.72 -5.33
N HIS A 425 4.15 -22.96 -4.31
CA HIS A 425 5.34 -22.15 -3.98
C HIS A 425 5.06 -20.63 -3.92
N THR A 426 3.78 -20.29 -3.75
CA THR A 426 3.29 -18.94 -3.57
C THR A 426 2.05 -18.97 -2.68
N ASP A 427 1.67 -17.83 -2.13
CA ASP A 427 0.44 -17.59 -1.40
C ASP A 427 -0.12 -16.21 -1.75
N CYS A 428 -1.24 -15.83 -1.14
CA CYS A 428 -1.83 -14.52 -1.39
C CYS A 428 -0.88 -13.36 -1.04
N CYS A 429 -0.11 -13.48 0.05
CA CYS A 429 0.84 -12.48 0.53
C CYS A 429 2.05 -12.37 -0.37
N THR A 430 2.63 -13.52 -0.74
CA THR A 430 3.79 -13.63 -1.63
C THR A 430 3.47 -13.08 -3.02
N ALA A 431 2.30 -13.41 -3.59
CA ALA A 431 1.86 -12.87 -4.87
C ALA A 431 1.52 -11.36 -4.82
N ASN A 432 1.13 -10.85 -3.64
CA ASN A 432 0.73 -9.44 -3.48
C ASN A 432 1.90 -8.51 -3.10
N GLY A 433 2.92 -9.06 -2.42
CA GLY A 433 4.06 -8.28 -1.91
C GLY A 433 4.70 -7.35 -2.93
N PRO A 434 5.09 -7.80 -4.14
CA PRO A 434 5.73 -6.96 -5.14
C PRO A 434 4.92 -5.72 -5.55
N ARG A 435 3.59 -5.75 -5.42
CA ARG A 435 2.70 -4.61 -5.71
C ARG A 435 2.89 -3.44 -4.75
N GLY A 436 3.36 -3.69 -3.51
CA GLY A 436 3.63 -2.65 -2.52
C GLY A 436 4.84 -1.78 -2.87
N PHE A 437 5.89 -2.37 -3.45
CA PHE A 437 7.04 -1.58 -3.88
C PHE A 437 6.68 -0.63 -5.04
N LEU A 438 5.72 -1.02 -5.89
CA LEU A 438 5.24 -0.15 -6.97
C LEU A 438 4.62 1.14 -6.44
N CYS A 439 3.88 1.10 -5.31
CA CYS A 439 3.28 2.30 -4.72
C CYS A 439 4.35 3.34 -4.35
N PHE A 440 5.48 2.89 -3.81
CA PHE A 440 6.61 3.75 -3.52
C PHE A 440 7.29 4.25 -4.80
N LEU A 441 7.60 3.35 -5.72
CA LEU A 441 8.34 3.63 -6.95
C LEU A 441 7.60 4.62 -7.85
N LYS A 442 6.32 4.41 -8.12
CA LYS A 442 5.48 5.29 -8.95
C LYS A 442 5.34 6.70 -8.35
N LYS A 443 5.36 6.82 -7.03
CA LYS A 443 5.18 8.10 -6.33
C LYS A 443 6.49 8.77 -5.93
N LEU A 444 7.65 8.12 -6.10
CA LEU A 444 8.93 8.73 -5.79
C LEU A 444 9.11 10.03 -6.57
N PHE A 445 8.88 9.98 -7.87
CA PHE A 445 8.94 11.13 -8.77
C PHE A 445 7.84 11.03 -9.83
N ALA A 446 7.20 12.15 -10.12
CA ALA A 446 6.22 12.25 -11.20
C ALA A 446 6.20 13.66 -11.79
N VAL A 447 5.91 13.76 -13.09
CA VAL A 447 5.56 15.01 -13.75
C VAL A 447 4.06 14.97 -14.04
N ARG A 448 3.31 15.93 -13.49
CA ARG A 448 1.88 16.07 -13.73
C ARG A 448 1.53 17.55 -13.92
N ASP A 449 0.77 17.85 -14.95
CA ASP A 449 0.31 19.23 -15.26
C ASP A 449 1.45 20.26 -15.32
N GLY A 450 2.62 19.85 -15.83
CA GLY A 450 3.80 20.69 -15.94
C GLY A 450 4.59 20.88 -14.64
N VAL A 451 4.25 20.17 -13.58
CA VAL A 451 4.93 20.21 -12.27
C VAL A 451 5.68 18.92 -12.02
N ALA A 452 7.00 19.02 -11.81
CA ALA A 452 7.83 17.90 -11.36
C ALA A 452 7.71 17.75 -9.83
N THR A 453 7.39 16.57 -9.32
CA THR A 453 7.14 16.34 -7.89
C THR A 453 7.98 15.19 -7.35
N PHE A 454 8.69 15.43 -6.24
CA PHE A 454 9.30 14.40 -5.40
C PHE A 454 8.46 14.18 -4.15
N ASN A 455 7.96 12.95 -3.94
CA ASN A 455 7.31 12.57 -2.68
C ASN A 455 8.24 11.81 -1.75
N PHE A 456 9.24 11.08 -2.27
CA PHE A 456 10.17 10.28 -1.47
C PHE A 456 11.63 10.61 -1.81
N TYR A 457 12.52 10.37 -0.85
CA TYR A 457 13.91 10.84 -0.88
C TYR A 457 14.93 9.68 -0.87
N SER A 458 14.81 8.79 -1.82
CA SER A 458 15.78 7.71 -2.03
C SER A 458 16.69 8.01 -3.22
N SER A 459 17.95 7.55 -3.18
CA SER A 459 18.86 7.68 -4.32
C SER A 459 18.24 7.10 -5.58
N ALA A 460 18.11 7.94 -6.61
CA ALA A 460 17.48 7.57 -7.88
C ALA A 460 17.93 8.48 -9.02
N LEU A 461 17.89 7.94 -10.24
CA LEU A 461 17.86 8.72 -11.47
C LEU A 461 16.40 8.85 -11.88
N VAL A 462 15.94 10.06 -12.15
CA VAL A 462 14.56 10.31 -12.55
C VAL A 462 14.48 11.20 -13.78
N SER A 463 13.46 10.98 -14.60
CA SER A 463 13.14 11.83 -15.73
C SER A 463 11.63 11.94 -15.89
N GLY A 464 11.18 12.91 -16.65
CA GLY A 464 9.77 13.08 -16.98
C GLY A 464 9.58 13.97 -18.19
N GLU A 465 8.41 13.89 -18.79
CA GLU A 465 8.02 14.71 -19.92
C GLU A 465 6.92 15.69 -19.51
N LEU A 466 7.11 16.96 -19.86
CA LEU A 466 6.12 18.00 -19.66
C LEU A 466 5.01 17.87 -20.72
N PRO A 467 3.81 18.46 -20.50
CA PRO A 467 2.70 18.37 -21.46
C PRO A 467 3.00 18.87 -22.87
N ASP A 468 4.02 19.70 -23.02
CA ASP A 468 4.48 20.25 -24.29
C ASP A 468 5.65 19.47 -24.93
N GLY A 469 5.97 18.29 -24.40
CA GLY A 469 7.02 17.41 -24.89
C GLY A 469 8.44 17.74 -24.42
N ARG A 470 8.65 18.83 -23.64
CA ARG A 470 9.95 19.10 -23.02
C ARG A 470 10.27 18.07 -21.93
N LYS A 471 11.54 17.72 -21.79
CA LYS A 471 11.98 16.69 -20.83
C LYS A 471 12.74 17.31 -19.68
N VAL A 472 12.48 16.80 -18.49
CA VAL A 472 13.21 17.13 -17.26
C VAL A 472 13.89 15.88 -16.71
N ALA A 473 15.07 16.04 -16.11
CA ALA A 473 15.80 14.95 -15.51
C ALA A 473 16.57 15.43 -14.28
N PHE A 474 16.61 14.58 -13.26
CA PHE A 474 17.30 14.87 -12.00
C PHE A 474 17.95 13.59 -11.45
N ASP A 475 19.10 13.77 -10.79
CA ASP A 475 19.71 12.72 -9.95
C ASP A 475 19.47 13.06 -8.50
N MET A 476 18.94 12.11 -7.73
CA MET A 476 18.85 12.22 -6.29
C MET A 476 19.93 11.37 -5.62
N TYR A 477 20.69 12.00 -4.76
CA TYR A 477 21.69 11.35 -3.90
C TYR A 477 21.23 11.44 -2.46
N SER A 478 20.98 10.29 -1.82
CA SER A 478 20.46 10.24 -0.46
C SER A 478 20.77 8.93 0.23
N LEU A 479 21.10 9.01 1.49
CA LEU A 479 21.13 7.86 2.41
C LEU A 479 19.89 7.82 3.31
N TYR A 480 18.85 8.58 2.97
CA TYR A 480 17.60 8.63 3.70
C TYR A 480 16.90 7.26 3.69
N PRO A 481 16.29 6.82 4.80
CA PRO A 481 16.16 7.50 6.10
C PRO A 481 17.35 7.26 7.05
N ARG A 482 18.43 6.61 6.62
CA ARG A 482 19.66 6.41 7.42
C ARG A 482 20.29 7.77 7.78
N SER A 483 20.34 8.69 6.83
CA SER A 483 20.68 10.10 7.08
C SER A 483 19.42 10.98 6.97
N ASN A 484 19.52 12.21 7.45
CA ASN A 484 18.43 13.17 7.41
C ASN A 484 18.52 14.18 6.25
N ALA A 485 19.24 13.84 5.18
CA ALA A 485 19.47 14.75 4.07
C ALA A 485 19.32 14.06 2.70
N ALA A 486 18.90 14.85 1.72
CA ALA A 486 18.88 14.48 0.31
C ALA A 486 19.43 15.64 -0.54
N ARG A 487 20.07 15.30 -1.65
CA ARG A 487 20.61 16.23 -2.63
C ARG A 487 20.07 15.86 -4.00
N ILE A 488 19.41 16.81 -4.67
CA ILE A 488 18.89 16.65 -6.02
C ILE A 488 19.76 17.50 -6.96
N VAL A 489 20.25 16.91 -8.02
CA VAL A 489 21.08 17.57 -9.04
C VAL A 489 20.31 17.59 -10.36
N SER A 490 20.16 18.76 -10.95
CA SER A 490 19.48 18.94 -12.22
C SER A 490 20.36 18.50 -13.40
N HIS A 491 19.80 17.67 -14.26
CA HIS A 491 20.29 17.38 -15.61
C HIS A 491 19.44 18.06 -16.70
N THR A 492 18.57 18.98 -16.26
CA THR A 492 17.65 19.74 -17.11
C THR A 492 18.30 21.03 -17.58
N GLU A 493 18.20 21.35 -18.86
CA GLU A 493 18.71 22.60 -19.44
C GLU A 493 17.85 23.05 -20.62
N GLY A 494 17.63 24.37 -20.73
CA GLY A 494 16.95 24.98 -21.88
C GLY A 494 15.46 24.71 -22.00
N VAL A 495 14.82 24.25 -20.91
CA VAL A 495 13.37 23.94 -20.87
C VAL A 495 12.50 25.10 -20.34
N GLY A 496 13.14 26.25 -19.99
CA GLY A 496 12.45 27.36 -19.35
C GLY A 496 12.07 27.06 -17.89
N GLU A 497 11.18 27.87 -17.32
CA GLU A 497 10.77 27.71 -15.93
C GLU A 497 9.93 26.44 -15.75
N VAL A 498 10.36 25.57 -14.82
CA VAL A 498 9.64 24.35 -14.40
C VAL A 498 9.51 24.36 -12.87
N PRO A 499 8.29 24.26 -12.34
CA PRO A 499 8.08 24.07 -10.90
C PRO A 499 8.58 22.70 -10.46
N LEU A 500 9.47 22.66 -9.46
CA LEU A 500 9.87 21.47 -8.74
C LEU A 500 9.20 21.47 -7.38
N ARG A 501 8.34 20.52 -7.13
CA ARG A 501 7.56 20.37 -5.90
C ARG A 501 8.17 19.27 -5.04
N LEU A 502 8.42 19.59 -3.78
CA LEU A 502 9.07 18.74 -2.78
C LEU A 502 8.07 18.46 -1.65
N ARG A 503 7.78 17.20 -1.34
CA ARG A 503 6.99 16.88 -0.16
C ARG A 503 7.82 17.13 1.10
N ILE A 504 7.27 17.90 2.03
CA ILE A 504 7.85 18.08 3.37
C ILE A 504 7.09 17.16 4.32
N PRO A 505 7.74 16.13 4.87
CA PRO A 505 7.07 15.17 5.75
C PRO A 505 6.44 15.83 6.97
N GLY A 506 5.27 15.33 7.42
CA GLY A 506 4.58 15.85 8.59
C GLY A 506 5.37 15.73 9.88
N TRP A 507 6.25 14.74 10.00
CA TRP A 507 7.11 14.52 11.16
C TRP A 507 8.35 15.44 11.21
N SER A 508 8.71 16.15 10.12
CA SER A 508 9.90 17.03 10.06
C SER A 508 9.51 18.47 10.31
N ALA A 509 9.52 18.88 11.58
CA ALA A 509 9.10 20.20 12.01
C ALA A 509 9.98 21.36 11.50
N LYS A 510 11.29 21.09 11.26
CA LYS A 510 12.30 22.08 10.89
C LYS A 510 13.09 21.63 9.67
N THR A 511 12.39 21.48 8.53
CA THR A 511 13.07 21.14 7.26
C THR A 511 13.74 22.38 6.67
N GLU A 512 15.02 22.25 6.29
CA GLU A 512 15.76 23.25 5.54
C GLU A 512 15.82 22.85 4.07
N VAL A 513 15.54 23.82 3.18
CA VAL A 513 15.72 23.66 1.73
C VAL A 513 16.67 24.74 1.22
N LYS A 514 17.69 24.35 0.44
CA LYS A 514 18.62 25.24 -0.21
C LYS A 514 18.64 24.99 -1.71
N VAL A 515 18.83 26.04 -2.49
CA VAL A 515 19.13 25.95 -3.93
C VAL A 515 20.46 26.63 -4.20
N ASN A 516 21.42 25.88 -4.73
CA ASN A 516 22.79 26.34 -4.98
C ASN A 516 23.40 27.01 -3.72
N GLY A 517 23.20 26.40 -2.56
CA GLY A 517 23.70 26.89 -1.26
C GLY A 517 22.87 27.99 -0.62
N LYS A 518 21.93 28.60 -1.33
CA LYS A 518 21.06 29.66 -0.79
C LYS A 518 19.82 29.05 -0.12
N ALA A 519 19.63 29.34 1.17
CA ALA A 519 18.45 28.89 1.92
C ALA A 519 17.18 29.54 1.40
N LEU A 520 16.09 28.77 1.40
CA LEU A 520 14.75 29.23 1.04
C LEU A 520 13.86 29.26 2.29
N GLU A 521 12.96 30.25 2.34
CA GLU A 521 12.01 30.43 3.43
C GLU A 521 10.62 29.86 3.07
N GLY A 522 9.75 29.70 4.08
CA GLY A 522 8.37 29.26 3.87
C GLY A 522 8.20 27.74 3.78
N VAL A 523 9.21 26.95 4.17
CA VAL A 523 9.12 25.49 4.24
C VAL A 523 8.28 25.09 5.46
N SER A 524 7.22 24.32 5.25
CA SER A 524 6.30 23.89 6.30
C SER A 524 6.12 22.36 6.31
N ALA A 525 6.11 21.75 7.49
CA ALA A 525 5.84 20.33 7.65
C ALA A 525 4.43 19.95 7.16
N GLY A 526 4.28 18.73 6.63
CA GLY A 526 3.01 18.19 6.16
C GLY A 526 2.46 18.91 4.91
N SER A 527 3.34 19.53 4.11
CA SER A 527 2.95 20.30 2.92
C SER A 527 3.85 19.99 1.72
N TYR A 528 3.51 20.58 0.59
CA TYR A 528 4.42 20.66 -0.56
C TYR A 528 5.10 22.02 -0.61
N PHE A 529 6.41 22.00 -0.78
CA PHE A 529 7.21 23.20 -1.03
C PHE A 529 7.60 23.25 -2.51
N THR A 530 7.35 24.38 -3.19
CA THR A 530 7.57 24.50 -4.65
C THR A 530 8.69 25.49 -4.95
N VAL A 531 9.68 25.03 -5.70
CA VAL A 531 10.77 25.85 -6.26
C VAL A 531 10.48 26.07 -7.75
N LYS A 532 10.18 27.31 -8.15
CA LYS A 532 10.00 27.69 -9.55
C LYS A 532 11.32 28.24 -10.09
N ARG A 533 11.82 27.65 -11.17
CA ARG A 533 13.12 28.01 -11.69
C ARG A 533 13.30 27.61 -13.17
N ASP A 534 14.04 28.36 -13.94
CA ASP A 534 14.68 27.93 -15.18
C ASP A 534 15.93 27.11 -14.79
N TRP A 535 15.75 25.78 -14.74
CA TRP A 535 16.78 24.85 -14.29
C TRP A 535 17.97 24.83 -15.23
N LYS A 536 19.17 24.88 -14.66
CA LYS A 536 20.44 24.74 -15.38
C LYS A 536 21.07 23.37 -15.05
N LEU A 537 21.86 22.88 -15.98
CA LEU A 537 22.68 21.69 -15.74
C LEU A 537 23.58 21.92 -14.52
N GLY A 538 23.48 20.99 -13.55
CA GLY A 538 24.25 21.06 -12.31
C GLY A 538 23.64 21.93 -11.21
N ASP A 539 22.46 22.55 -11.38
CA ASP A 539 21.74 23.16 -10.26
C ASP A 539 21.47 22.14 -9.17
N ILE A 540 21.61 22.54 -7.91
CA ILE A 540 21.53 21.65 -6.76
C ILE A 540 20.42 22.12 -5.83
N VAL A 541 19.54 21.19 -5.47
CA VAL A 541 18.60 21.34 -4.34
C VAL A 541 19.06 20.45 -3.19
N GLU A 542 19.30 21.05 -2.03
CA GLU A 542 19.66 20.35 -0.80
C GLU A 542 18.49 20.42 0.17
N ILE A 543 18.12 19.28 0.74
CA ILE A 543 17.04 19.16 1.71
C ILE A 543 17.61 18.52 2.97
N LYS A 544 17.37 19.13 4.12
CA LYS A 544 17.76 18.59 5.42
C LYS A 544 16.56 18.56 6.35
N PHE A 545 16.21 17.35 6.79
CA PHE A 545 15.09 17.09 7.68
C PHE A 545 15.49 17.21 9.14
N ASP A 546 14.57 17.68 9.98
CA ASP A 546 14.63 17.51 11.43
C ASP A 546 14.13 16.10 11.77
N MET A 547 15.04 15.22 12.18
CA MET A 547 14.78 13.78 12.35
C MET A 547 15.23 13.30 13.75
N PRO A 548 14.62 13.82 14.82
CA PRO A 548 14.92 13.33 16.17
C PRO A 548 14.37 11.91 16.36
N VAL A 549 14.90 11.19 17.33
CA VAL A 549 14.21 10.04 17.89
C VAL A 549 13.14 10.55 18.84
N VAL A 550 11.92 10.05 18.70
CA VAL A 550 10.75 10.44 19.49
C VAL A 550 10.20 9.22 20.21
N ALA A 551 9.91 9.38 21.50
CA ALA A 551 9.25 8.37 22.32
C ALA A 551 7.74 8.42 22.12
N HIS A 552 7.09 7.27 22.00
CA HIS A 552 5.64 7.08 21.96
C HIS A 552 5.23 6.21 23.14
N THR A 553 4.26 6.64 23.91
CA THR A 553 3.80 5.89 25.09
C THR A 553 2.36 5.40 24.92
N LEU A 554 2.10 4.17 25.33
CA LEU A 554 0.77 3.56 25.28
C LEU A 554 0.66 2.48 26.37
N ASN A 555 -0.32 2.58 27.25
CA ASN A 555 -0.61 1.57 28.29
C ASN A 555 0.66 1.05 28.98
N HIS A 556 1.44 1.97 29.58
CA HIS A 556 2.70 1.66 30.29
C HIS A 556 3.76 0.95 29.44
N HIS A 557 3.75 1.19 28.12
CA HIS A 557 4.81 0.79 27.22
C HIS A 557 5.33 2.01 26.47
N VAL A 558 6.56 1.91 25.97
CA VAL A 558 7.21 2.90 25.11
C VAL A 558 7.74 2.25 23.85
N ALA A 559 7.62 2.96 22.74
CA ALA A 559 8.28 2.65 21.48
C ALA A 559 8.99 3.91 20.97
N PHE A 560 9.94 3.76 20.06
CA PHE A 560 10.74 4.86 19.53
C PHE A 560 10.65 4.91 18.01
N THR A 561 10.47 6.11 17.46
CA THR A 561 10.58 6.35 16.02
C THR A 561 11.66 7.37 15.72
N ARG A 562 12.28 7.28 14.54
CA ARG A 562 13.19 8.27 13.99
C ARG A 562 12.74 8.65 12.57
N GLY A 563 12.14 9.82 12.45
CA GLY A 563 11.42 10.18 11.23
C GLY A 563 10.36 9.13 10.89
N PRO A 564 10.35 8.52 9.69
CA PRO A 564 9.37 7.52 9.33
C PRO A 564 9.69 6.11 9.87
N VAL A 565 10.86 5.91 10.51
CA VAL A 565 11.36 4.58 10.89
C VAL A 565 11.01 4.25 12.33
N LEU A 566 10.33 3.13 12.57
CA LEU A 566 10.15 2.51 13.87
C LEU A 566 11.44 1.80 14.28
N LEU A 567 11.87 1.97 15.52
CA LEU A 567 13.06 1.32 16.07
C LEU A 567 12.70 0.07 16.87
N ALA A 568 13.54 -0.93 16.78
CA ALA A 568 13.38 -2.20 17.48
C ALA A 568 14.70 -2.61 18.17
N ARG A 569 14.62 -3.24 19.35
CA ARG A 569 15.74 -4.02 19.87
C ARG A 569 15.72 -5.41 19.24
N ASP A 570 16.89 -5.93 18.91
CA ASP A 570 17.06 -7.22 18.23
C ASP A 570 18.07 -8.07 18.99
N SER A 571 17.80 -9.36 19.16
CA SER A 571 18.64 -10.28 19.94
C SER A 571 20.07 -10.41 19.43
N ARG A 572 20.35 -10.05 18.18
CA ARG A 572 21.68 -10.06 17.59
C ARG A 572 22.65 -9.04 18.20
N PHE A 573 22.14 -8.01 18.88
CA PHE A 573 23.00 -7.05 19.60
C PHE A 573 23.58 -7.62 20.89
N ALA A 574 22.99 -8.68 21.45
CA ALA A 574 23.42 -9.32 22.70
C ALA A 574 23.58 -8.33 23.88
N ASP A 575 22.74 -7.30 23.93
CA ASP A 575 22.80 -6.17 24.87
C ASP A 575 21.83 -6.33 26.08
N GLY A 576 21.46 -7.56 26.41
CA GLY A 576 20.59 -7.90 27.53
C GLY A 576 19.21 -8.44 27.13
N ASP A 577 18.33 -8.58 28.11
CA ASP A 577 16.97 -9.07 27.90
C ASP A 577 16.11 -8.01 27.19
N LEU A 578 15.49 -8.40 26.08
CA LEU A 578 14.59 -7.52 25.33
C LEU A 578 13.27 -7.22 26.05
N THR A 579 12.97 -7.94 27.13
CA THR A 579 11.77 -7.74 27.94
C THR A 579 12.02 -6.84 29.16
N GLU A 580 13.27 -6.48 29.42
CA GLU A 580 13.64 -5.61 30.53
C GLU A 580 12.95 -4.26 30.43
N PRO A 581 12.24 -3.81 31.49
CA PRO A 581 11.48 -2.57 31.45
C PRO A 581 12.36 -1.32 31.43
N PHE A 582 11.88 -0.27 30.78
CA PHE A 582 12.43 1.07 30.94
C PHE A 582 11.89 1.73 32.21
N ARG A 583 12.72 2.57 32.85
CA ARG A 583 12.29 3.33 34.01
C ARG A 583 11.34 4.44 33.64
N ARG A 584 10.64 4.94 34.64
CA ARG A 584 9.72 6.08 34.56
C ARG A 584 10.37 7.35 34.04
N GLY A 585 9.52 8.27 33.59
CA GLY A 585 9.89 9.63 33.21
C GLY A 585 9.95 9.86 31.71
N ILE A 586 9.76 8.80 30.89
CA ILE A 586 9.62 8.97 29.44
C ILE A 586 8.20 9.43 29.13
N LYS A 587 8.07 10.56 28.45
CA LYS A 587 6.77 11.16 28.08
C LYS A 587 6.49 10.96 26.60
N ASP A 588 5.21 10.84 26.29
CA ASP A 588 4.74 10.78 24.90
C ASP A 588 5.18 12.02 24.11
N GLY A 589 5.61 11.81 22.86
CA GLY A 589 6.12 12.88 21.98
C GLY A 589 7.49 13.44 22.39
N GLN A 590 8.16 12.89 23.43
CA GLN A 590 9.43 13.40 23.91
C GLN A 590 10.58 13.08 22.92
N PRO A 591 11.35 14.09 22.47
CA PRO A 591 12.60 13.86 21.77
C PRO A 591 13.65 13.19 22.66
N MET A 592 14.35 12.19 22.10
CA MET A 592 15.34 11.38 22.82
C MET A 592 16.77 11.69 22.26
N PRO A 593 17.48 12.70 22.76
CA PRO A 593 18.77 13.15 22.19
C PRO A 593 19.92 12.17 22.44
N THR A 594 19.74 11.17 23.30
CA THR A 594 20.76 10.18 23.64
C THR A 594 20.99 9.11 22.57
N PHE A 595 20.12 9.04 21.54
CA PHE A 595 20.30 8.11 20.44
C PHE A 595 21.40 8.58 19.49
N ALA A 596 22.37 7.71 19.23
CA ALA A 596 23.49 7.94 18.31
C ALA A 596 23.57 6.80 17.28
N ALA A 597 23.80 7.14 16.01
CA ALA A 597 24.05 6.14 14.98
C ALA A 597 25.35 5.38 15.27
N VAL A 598 25.31 4.06 15.12
CA VAL A 598 26.47 3.17 15.35
C VAL A 598 26.67 2.24 14.15
N ARG A 599 27.84 1.57 14.11
CA ARG A 599 28.06 0.50 13.13
C ARG A 599 27.13 -0.67 13.41
N THR A 600 26.56 -1.23 12.35
CA THR A 600 25.70 -2.42 12.44
C THR A 600 26.51 -3.66 12.82
N PRO A 601 25.95 -4.58 13.64
CA PRO A 601 26.63 -5.80 14.04
C PRO A 601 26.75 -6.83 12.89
N SER A 602 25.93 -6.70 11.87
CA SER A 602 25.92 -7.55 10.67
C SER A 602 25.47 -6.76 9.45
N ASP A 603 25.84 -7.22 8.25
CA ASP A 603 25.56 -6.52 6.99
C ASP A 603 24.08 -6.56 6.59
N ASP A 604 23.29 -7.44 7.19
CA ASP A 604 21.84 -7.56 6.97
C ASP A 604 21.01 -6.59 7.83
N ILE A 605 21.63 -5.82 8.72
CA ILE A 605 21.00 -4.70 9.43
C ILE A 605 21.31 -3.39 8.70
N TRP A 606 20.27 -2.71 8.24
CA TRP A 606 20.42 -1.48 7.46
C TRP A 606 20.86 -0.28 8.32
N MET A 607 20.24 -0.11 9.49
CA MET A 607 20.53 0.99 10.41
C MET A 607 20.65 0.49 11.84
N ALA A 608 21.63 1.01 12.59
CA ALA A 608 21.77 0.74 14.02
C ALA A 608 22.02 2.03 14.82
N PHE A 609 21.48 2.04 16.03
CA PHE A 609 21.59 3.14 16.97
C PHE A 609 21.91 2.60 18.36
N SER A 610 22.70 3.36 19.13
CA SER A 610 22.84 3.14 20.57
C SER A 610 22.17 4.25 21.35
N ALA A 611 21.64 3.93 22.51
CA ALA A 611 21.10 4.90 23.46
C ALA A 611 21.48 4.52 24.87
N THR A 612 21.80 5.53 25.71
CA THR A 612 21.94 5.33 27.15
C THR A 612 20.60 5.60 27.80
N LEU A 613 19.94 4.55 28.26
CA LEU A 613 18.60 4.61 28.82
C LEU A 613 18.56 3.94 30.20
N PRO A 614 17.74 4.43 31.12
CA PRO A 614 17.55 3.78 32.42
C PRO A 614 16.75 2.49 32.25
N LEU A 615 17.40 1.34 32.45
CA LEU A 615 16.81 0.01 32.45
C LEU A 615 16.76 -0.58 33.86
N GLY A 616 15.96 -1.61 34.03
CA GLY A 616 15.92 -2.47 35.19
C GLY A 616 14.72 -2.31 36.10
N SER A 617 14.33 -3.41 36.75
CA SER A 617 13.30 -3.46 37.78
C SER A 617 13.89 -3.06 39.12
N HIS A 618 13.09 -2.32 39.89
CA HIS A 618 13.50 -1.79 41.21
C HIS A 618 12.71 -2.34 42.35
N HIS A 619 13.02 -3.53 42.76
CA HIS A 619 12.59 -3.92 44.11
C HIS A 619 13.55 -3.46 45.22
N GLU A 620 14.79 -3.09 44.89
CA GLU A 620 15.82 -2.88 45.91
C GLU A 620 16.37 -1.44 46.08
N ASN A 621 16.27 -0.58 45.06
CA ASN A 621 16.68 0.81 45.18
C ASN A 621 16.06 1.73 44.13
N PRO A 622 15.00 2.49 44.46
CA PRO A 622 14.33 3.41 43.53
C PRO A 622 15.21 4.56 43.01
N GLU A 623 16.29 4.91 43.72
CA GLU A 623 17.14 6.05 43.39
C GLU A 623 18.40 5.69 42.62
N ALA A 624 18.78 4.42 42.55
CA ALA A 624 19.94 3.99 41.80
C ALA A 624 19.62 3.96 40.27
N SER A 625 19.90 5.05 39.58
CA SER A 625 19.87 5.05 38.11
C SER A 625 21.10 4.28 37.56
N ASN A 626 20.90 3.08 37.05
CA ASN A 626 21.90 2.40 36.25
C ASN A 626 21.55 2.60 34.76
N PRO A 627 22.03 3.69 34.12
CA PRO A 627 21.83 3.86 32.70
C PRO A 627 22.64 2.77 31.97
N ALA A 628 21.95 1.95 31.18
CA ALA A 628 22.55 0.95 30.33
C ALA A 628 22.64 1.45 28.89
N THR A 629 23.71 1.10 28.21
CA THR A 629 23.77 1.30 26.75
C THR A 629 23.04 0.16 26.06
N VAL A 630 22.00 0.49 25.35
CA VAL A 630 21.18 -0.44 24.58
C VAL A 630 21.21 -0.10 23.11
N PHE A 631 21.02 -1.10 22.27
CA PHE A 631 21.09 -0.96 20.83
C PHE A 631 19.71 -1.18 20.18
N PHE A 632 19.51 -0.45 19.10
CA PHE A 632 18.31 -0.51 18.28
C PHE A 632 18.68 -0.64 16.81
N CYS A 633 17.85 -1.31 16.03
CA CYS A 633 17.88 -1.23 14.57
C CYS A 633 16.55 -0.71 14.04
N ASP A 634 16.51 -0.44 12.74
CA ASP A 634 15.25 -0.23 12.04
C ASP A 634 14.38 -1.49 12.11
N TYR A 635 13.07 -1.29 12.28
CA TYR A 635 12.10 -2.38 12.38
C TYR A 635 12.16 -3.34 11.17
N ALA A 636 12.42 -2.83 9.95
CA ALA A 636 12.50 -3.67 8.76
C ALA A 636 13.66 -4.69 8.84
N SER A 637 14.78 -4.32 9.47
CA SER A 637 15.92 -5.22 9.69
C SER A 637 15.74 -6.14 10.89
N ALA A 638 14.90 -5.78 11.86
CA ALA A 638 14.69 -6.58 13.06
C ALA A 638 14.08 -7.95 12.72
N GLY A 639 14.70 -9.04 13.18
CA GLY A 639 14.26 -10.40 12.93
C GLY A 639 14.39 -10.87 11.47
N ASN A 640 15.08 -10.13 10.59
CA ASN A 640 15.11 -10.37 9.14
C ASN A 640 15.94 -11.59 8.70
N THR A 641 16.60 -12.28 9.62
CA THR A 641 17.24 -13.58 9.34
C THR A 641 16.21 -14.70 9.14
N TRP A 642 14.97 -14.50 9.58
CA TRP A 642 13.89 -15.48 9.60
C TRP A 642 14.26 -16.77 10.37
N HIS A 643 15.24 -16.66 11.25
CA HIS A 643 15.65 -17.76 12.13
C HIS A 643 14.89 -17.68 13.46
N ARG A 644 14.53 -18.83 14.03
CA ARG A 644 13.75 -18.92 15.27
C ARG A 644 14.42 -18.25 16.47
N ASP A 645 15.75 -18.19 16.48
CA ASP A 645 16.52 -17.58 17.58
C ASP A 645 16.70 -16.07 17.43
N ASN A 646 16.24 -15.48 16.30
CA ASN A 646 16.32 -14.05 16.10
C ASN A 646 15.03 -13.37 16.57
N TYR A 647 15.04 -12.99 17.84
CA TYR A 647 13.95 -12.25 18.51
C TYR A 647 14.13 -10.74 18.37
N TYR A 648 13.01 -10.02 18.29
CA TYR A 648 12.99 -8.56 18.33
C TYR A 648 11.77 -8.02 19.07
N ARG A 649 11.85 -6.74 19.50
CA ARG A 649 10.78 -6.04 20.18
C ARG A 649 10.77 -4.56 19.82
N THR A 650 9.57 -3.96 19.70
CA THR A 650 9.38 -2.52 19.42
C THR A 650 8.73 -1.77 20.56
N TRP A 651 7.84 -2.42 21.32
CA TRP A 651 7.16 -1.85 22.47
C TRP A 651 7.74 -2.42 23.76
N PHE A 652 8.31 -1.58 24.58
CA PHE A 652 9.01 -1.95 25.81
C PHE A 652 8.16 -1.58 27.01
N PRO A 653 8.04 -2.42 28.06
CA PRO A 653 7.33 -2.05 29.26
C PRO A 653 8.02 -0.87 29.97
N ILE A 654 7.24 0.00 30.59
CA ILE A 654 7.70 1.03 31.52
C ILE A 654 7.36 0.55 32.91
N GLU A 655 8.31 0.63 33.83
CA GLU A 655 8.12 0.23 35.22
C GLU A 655 7.05 1.08 35.91
N TYR A 656 6.13 0.40 36.59
CA TYR A 656 5.14 1.03 37.44
C TYR A 656 5.77 1.45 38.78
N GLY A 657 5.30 2.54 39.37
CA GLY A 657 5.64 2.86 40.71
C GLY A 657 4.70 2.24 41.73
N PRO A 658 5.12 2.18 43.00
CA PRO A 658 4.34 1.57 44.05
C PRO A 658 3.01 2.29 44.39
N HIS A 659 2.64 3.36 43.69
CA HIS A 659 1.47 4.20 43.98
C HIS A 659 0.69 4.67 42.72
N GLU A 660 0.82 3.98 41.58
CA GLU A 660 -0.01 4.24 40.42
C GLU A 660 -1.03 3.15 40.18
#